data_222c18145135888f35f09fe7cfbc3c70
#
_entry.id   222c18145135888f35f09fe7cfbc3c70
#
_cell.length_a   1.000
_cell.length_b   1.000
_cell.length_c   1.000
_cell.angle_alpha   90.00
_cell.angle_beta   90.00
_cell.angle_gamma   90.00
#
_symmetry.space_group_name_H-M   'P 1'
#
loop_
_entity.id
_entity.type
_entity.pdbx_description
1 polymer ?
#
loop_
_entity_poly.entity_id
_entity_poly.type
_entity_poly.pdbx_seq_one_letter_code
_entity_poly.pdbx_strand_id
1 'polypeptide(L)'
;MHMQALIAWWVRNPVAANLLMLGIVISGWLGLKNIEKEAFPSVSPYEVQIEVVWPGASPQEVEQQIVQRIEDAIDNVSNVYRVYSESRESVGVVTVETYARIDLNGFSNDIKNAVDSITSFPRDIENPRVRRVEWRQEMIRVALVGDIGERALTRLAQDLRDDFATQPFISKVELFGARPEEVTIELSEAALRRYGITFTQVADAIRRSSLNLSSGQVRTATGDIQLRVLNLADTERDFADIIVRQSEAGGVIRVGDVARIIDGFEEEKILATLNGVSAVLLQVQSTDDMQVVKSSESTKAWIEEVNRTLPEGVKVQLWFDTADIYTSRMDLITESSVLGLILVFVVLILTLRPTVALWVTAGIGVAFLGSFALLPANDVSLNVISTFAFLLVLGIVVDDAIVVGESIHHHTHIGMPGEQAAIEGTLSVARPVIFAVLTTIVAFAPWLFVSGIDAQVTRQLSIVITLALVISLIEAFFILPAHLRHVEPRENLKGLALKQQQIAHKIVDFAHNHYRPILERCLARRYTTAMVFVGGFMISVGLFATGWVKFYFMPQVESDQIYISVNLPTGTPYDRALEVLAQLQSAEQQLEKEVIEQASKSGEGSGALIEGWYTRSRRDSVVAIVRLAPPETRDLSAREAAERFRELVGEIPDADEIKVNYTLNDNTPSVTFLLQHNDMTTLKRASEQLQLHLQGYEAAFFVRDDQRGELSELHFQLKPGAEKLGVSLAALSQQVRQAYYGEEVQRLPREYGDVRVMLRYPLNARQQLASLNDFMIRTPDGRSIPLQSVADVTLGESVQRISRRNGQRVVRVQANVDRDAVNEISKAVDDDFIPQLKAQFPGLEVLRGGSQESEDEFFSEIGALYTVALFVIYALIAIAFKSYSLPLLIMTAIPFGFMGAIFGHLLFDLPMALFSYFGIGAAAGVVVNDNLVLVDYIRRREQDGLSSPDAVVDAAVN
;
A
#
# COMPACT_ATOMS: atom_id res chain seq x y z
N MET A 1 -15.10 -13.61 47.43
CA MET A 1 -15.23 -15.05 47.56
C MET A 1 -14.98 -15.85 46.27
N HIS A 2 -15.55 -15.48 45.11
CA HIS A 2 -15.41 -16.29 43.90
C HIS A 2 -13.94 -16.32 43.35
N MET A 3 -13.25 -15.20 43.31
CA MET A 3 -11.88 -15.11 42.78
C MET A 3 -10.87 -15.84 43.66
N GLN A 4 -11.01 -15.73 45.00
CA GLN A 4 -10.18 -16.46 45.96
C GLN A 4 -10.32 -17.98 45.80
N ALA A 5 -11.56 -18.46 45.62
CA ALA A 5 -11.82 -19.89 45.41
C ALA A 5 -11.23 -20.37 44.07
N LEU A 6 -11.30 -19.54 43.04
CA LEU A 6 -10.79 -19.87 41.72
C LEU A 6 -9.24 -19.97 41.70
N ILE A 7 -8.52 -18.95 42.21
CA ILE A 7 -7.07 -18.97 42.29
C ILE A 7 -6.59 -20.12 43.19
N ALA A 8 -7.21 -20.32 44.36
CA ALA A 8 -6.87 -21.41 45.23
C ALA A 8 -7.08 -22.79 44.58
N TRP A 9 -8.11 -22.96 43.78
CA TRP A 9 -8.34 -24.20 43.03
C TRP A 9 -7.19 -24.47 42.00
N TRP A 10 -6.76 -23.45 41.22
CA TRP A 10 -5.68 -23.60 40.26
C TRP A 10 -4.33 -23.90 40.92
N VAL A 11 -4.00 -23.18 42.01
CA VAL A 11 -2.76 -23.42 42.77
C VAL A 11 -2.72 -24.83 43.38
N ARG A 12 -3.86 -25.36 43.82
CA ARG A 12 -3.99 -26.72 44.38
C ARG A 12 -4.02 -27.81 43.34
N ASN A 13 -4.30 -27.47 42.07
CA ASN A 13 -4.40 -28.42 40.97
C ASN A 13 -3.33 -28.17 39.89
N PRO A 14 -2.03 -28.45 40.17
CA PRO A 14 -0.96 -28.18 39.19
C PRO A 14 -1.11 -28.97 37.88
N VAL A 15 -1.81 -30.10 37.92
CA VAL A 15 -2.11 -30.87 36.71
C VAL A 15 -2.99 -30.07 35.78
N ALA A 16 -4.00 -29.35 36.32
CA ALA A 16 -4.85 -28.49 35.51
C ALA A 16 -4.05 -27.32 34.93
N ALA A 17 -3.17 -26.66 35.74
CA ALA A 17 -2.30 -25.59 35.28
C ALA A 17 -1.34 -26.04 34.17
N ASN A 18 -0.73 -27.21 34.33
CA ASN A 18 0.17 -27.80 33.32
C ASN A 18 -0.59 -28.17 32.04
N LEU A 19 -1.80 -28.70 32.14
CA LEU A 19 -2.62 -29.04 30.96
C LEU A 19 -3.08 -27.79 30.24
N LEU A 20 -3.44 -26.71 30.95
CA LEU A 20 -3.76 -25.42 30.36
C LEU A 20 -2.55 -24.86 29.63
N MET A 21 -1.37 -24.82 30.27
CA MET A 21 -0.13 -24.37 29.67
C MET A 21 0.21 -25.19 28.42
N LEU A 22 0.14 -26.51 28.50
CA LEU A 22 0.41 -27.41 27.39
C LEU A 22 -0.60 -27.22 26.25
N GLY A 23 -1.87 -27.02 26.58
CA GLY A 23 -2.93 -26.71 25.60
C GLY A 23 -2.66 -25.41 24.87
N ILE A 24 -2.25 -24.35 25.59
CA ILE A 24 -1.85 -23.06 24.99
C ILE A 24 -0.62 -23.24 24.09
N VAL A 25 0.39 -23.95 24.56
CA VAL A 25 1.62 -24.18 23.78
C VAL A 25 1.35 -24.97 22.51
N ILE A 26 0.55 -26.06 22.59
CA ILE A 26 0.21 -26.88 21.40
C ILE A 26 -0.66 -26.06 20.43
N SER A 27 -1.69 -25.38 20.91
CA SER A 27 -2.54 -24.55 20.03
C SER A 27 -1.77 -23.41 19.41
N GLY A 28 -0.85 -22.78 20.14
CA GLY A 28 0.03 -21.76 19.62
C GLY A 28 1.02 -22.27 18.57
N TRP A 29 1.60 -23.43 18.78
CA TRP A 29 2.44 -24.09 17.80
C TRP A 29 1.69 -24.42 16.50
N LEU A 30 0.46 -24.93 16.63
CA LEU A 30 -0.40 -25.19 15.46
C LEU A 30 -0.80 -23.88 14.76
N GLY A 31 -1.11 -22.83 15.53
CA GLY A 31 -1.39 -21.50 15.00
C GLY A 31 -0.19 -20.96 14.22
N LEU A 32 1.01 -20.99 14.79
CA LEU A 32 2.24 -20.51 14.14
C LEU A 32 2.58 -21.28 12.85
N LYS A 33 2.24 -22.57 12.79
CA LYS A 33 2.46 -23.39 11.60
C LYS A 33 1.49 -23.04 10.46
N ASN A 34 0.27 -22.69 10.81
CA ASN A 34 -0.83 -22.47 9.85
C ASN A 34 -1.07 -20.99 9.53
N ILE A 35 -0.48 -20.08 10.30
CA ILE A 35 -0.63 -18.64 10.07
C ILE A 35 -0.05 -18.24 8.70
N GLU A 36 -0.73 -17.37 8.01
CA GLU A 36 -0.26 -16.76 6.78
C GLU A 36 0.98 -15.91 7.03
N LYS A 37 1.93 -15.97 6.09
CA LYS A 37 3.20 -15.24 6.17
C LYS A 37 3.29 -14.25 5.03
N GLU A 38 3.34 -12.98 5.36
CA GLU A 38 3.39 -11.86 4.43
C GLU A 38 4.52 -10.90 4.82
N ALA A 39 5.08 -10.16 3.87
CA ALA A 39 6.04 -9.10 4.20
C ALA A 39 5.33 -7.93 4.89
N PHE A 40 4.24 -7.47 4.27
CA PHE A 40 3.36 -6.45 4.82
C PHE A 40 1.92 -6.97 4.83
N PRO A 41 1.08 -6.50 5.75
CA PRO A 41 -0.31 -6.94 5.79
C PRO A 41 -1.03 -6.56 4.50
N SER A 42 -1.83 -7.48 3.98
CA SER A 42 -2.76 -7.18 2.91
C SER A 42 -3.82 -6.21 3.42
N VAL A 43 -3.99 -5.09 2.74
CA VAL A 43 -5.03 -4.11 3.03
C VAL A 43 -5.98 -4.04 1.84
N SER A 44 -7.26 -4.07 2.11
CA SER A 44 -8.28 -3.93 1.07
C SER A 44 -8.91 -2.56 1.17
N PRO A 45 -8.81 -1.73 0.13
CA PRO A 45 -9.60 -0.51 0.07
C PRO A 45 -11.09 -0.85 0.15
N TYR A 46 -11.84 -0.07 0.91
CA TYR A 46 -13.30 -0.20 0.95
C TYR A 46 -13.93 0.47 -0.28
N GLU A 47 -13.51 0.03 -1.47
CA GLU A 47 -13.83 0.67 -2.73
C GLU A 47 -14.35 -0.34 -3.75
N VAL A 48 -15.32 0.13 -4.55
CA VAL A 48 -15.83 -0.57 -5.72
C VAL A 48 -15.59 0.31 -6.93
N GLN A 49 -14.95 -0.23 -7.95
CA GLN A 49 -14.64 0.46 -9.20
C GLN A 49 -15.55 -0.01 -10.32
N ILE A 50 -16.12 0.95 -11.03
CA ILE A 50 -16.94 0.78 -12.23
C ILE A 50 -16.13 1.33 -13.39
N GLU A 51 -15.84 0.50 -14.38
CA GLU A 51 -15.13 0.87 -15.60
C GLU A 51 -16.04 0.66 -16.80
N VAL A 52 -16.15 1.68 -17.63
CA VAL A 52 -16.93 1.63 -18.89
C VAL A 52 -16.06 2.14 -20.01
N VAL A 53 -15.91 1.32 -21.04
CA VAL A 53 -15.17 1.67 -22.24
C VAL A 53 -16.15 2.08 -23.33
N TRP A 54 -15.98 3.30 -23.85
CA TRP A 54 -16.71 3.81 -25.01
C TRP A 54 -15.70 4.26 -26.08
N PRO A 55 -15.32 3.37 -26.99
CA PRO A 55 -14.25 3.63 -27.93
C PRO A 55 -14.48 4.89 -28.78
N GLY A 56 -13.50 5.80 -28.76
CA GLY A 56 -13.49 7.04 -29.56
C GLY A 56 -14.35 8.18 -29.00
N ALA A 57 -14.91 8.06 -27.80
CA ALA A 57 -15.61 9.16 -27.14
C ALA A 57 -14.61 10.12 -26.48
N SER A 58 -14.88 11.42 -26.59
CA SER A 58 -14.12 12.46 -25.89
C SER A 58 -14.34 12.41 -24.37
N PRO A 59 -13.44 12.97 -23.55
CA PRO A 59 -13.61 13.01 -22.11
C PRO A 59 -14.93 13.69 -21.67
N GLN A 60 -15.38 14.71 -22.40
CA GLN A 60 -16.65 15.40 -22.11
C GLN A 60 -17.87 14.50 -22.41
N GLU A 61 -17.83 13.74 -23.50
CA GLU A 61 -18.89 12.78 -23.82
C GLU A 61 -18.94 11.66 -22.80
N VAL A 62 -17.78 11.12 -22.41
CA VAL A 62 -17.67 10.10 -21.37
C VAL A 62 -18.22 10.64 -20.05
N GLU A 63 -17.85 11.88 -19.65
CA GLU A 63 -18.39 12.49 -18.44
C GLU A 63 -19.92 12.56 -18.47
N GLN A 64 -20.49 13.14 -19.55
CA GLN A 64 -21.92 13.44 -19.61
C GLN A 64 -22.79 12.20 -19.86
N GLN A 65 -22.32 11.26 -20.67
CA GLN A 65 -23.12 10.13 -21.12
C GLN A 65 -22.85 8.82 -20.33
N ILE A 66 -21.74 8.74 -19.64
CA ILE A 66 -21.35 7.56 -18.84
C ILE A 66 -21.27 7.90 -17.36
N VAL A 67 -20.31 8.75 -16.99
CA VAL A 67 -19.95 9.00 -15.59
C VAL A 67 -21.10 9.60 -14.80
N GLN A 68 -21.71 10.69 -15.30
CA GLN A 68 -22.83 11.33 -14.59
C GLN A 68 -24.02 10.38 -14.42
N ARG A 69 -24.31 9.52 -15.42
CA ARG A 69 -25.40 8.55 -15.29
C ARG A 69 -25.12 7.46 -14.28
N ILE A 70 -23.85 7.07 -14.12
CA ILE A 70 -23.43 6.14 -13.06
C ILE A 70 -23.55 6.85 -11.69
N GLU A 71 -23.02 8.07 -11.56
CA GLU A 71 -23.14 8.87 -10.33
C GLU A 71 -24.60 9.00 -9.90
N ASP A 72 -25.51 9.37 -10.82
CA ASP A 72 -26.95 9.48 -10.56
C ASP A 72 -27.58 8.14 -10.12
N ALA A 73 -27.15 7.03 -10.72
CA ALA A 73 -27.69 5.70 -10.37
C ALA A 73 -27.23 5.23 -8.99
N ILE A 74 -26.01 5.55 -8.59
CA ILE A 74 -25.45 5.14 -7.30
C ILE A 74 -25.83 6.07 -6.14
N ASP A 75 -26.34 7.27 -6.43
CA ASP A 75 -26.77 8.23 -5.39
C ASP A 75 -27.85 7.64 -4.43
N ASN A 76 -28.61 6.67 -4.90
CA ASN A 76 -29.60 5.97 -4.09
C ASN A 76 -29.09 4.71 -3.37
N VAL A 77 -27.81 4.37 -3.52
CA VAL A 77 -27.19 3.21 -2.85
C VAL A 77 -26.79 3.60 -1.44
N SER A 78 -27.16 2.76 -0.47
CA SER A 78 -26.83 2.99 0.94
C SER A 78 -25.34 2.77 1.19
N ASN A 79 -24.81 3.45 2.22
CA ASN A 79 -23.42 3.32 2.68
C ASN A 79 -22.36 3.82 1.69
N VAL A 80 -22.69 4.65 0.74
CA VAL A 80 -21.71 5.41 -0.04
C VAL A 80 -21.10 6.49 0.84
N TYR A 81 -19.78 6.44 0.99
CA TYR A 81 -19.03 7.46 1.74
C TYR A 81 -18.56 8.57 0.81
N ARG A 82 -17.96 8.19 -0.33
CA ARG A 82 -17.37 9.14 -1.28
C ARG A 82 -17.37 8.54 -2.69
N VAL A 83 -17.51 9.39 -3.69
CA VAL A 83 -17.46 8.99 -5.09
C VAL A 83 -16.39 9.81 -5.80
N TYR A 84 -15.46 9.14 -6.45
CA TYR A 84 -14.47 9.72 -7.35
C TYR A 84 -14.74 9.24 -8.76
N SER A 85 -14.69 10.14 -9.70
CA SER A 85 -14.92 9.79 -11.10
C SER A 85 -13.85 10.41 -11.98
N GLU A 86 -13.48 9.68 -13.01
CA GLU A 86 -12.50 10.11 -13.98
C GLU A 86 -12.99 9.78 -15.39
N SER A 87 -13.05 10.79 -16.23
CA SER A 87 -13.40 10.69 -17.64
C SER A 87 -12.17 10.97 -18.49
N ARG A 88 -11.74 9.99 -19.25
CA ARG A 88 -10.64 10.06 -20.22
C ARG A 88 -11.18 9.76 -21.61
N GLU A 89 -10.35 9.95 -22.65
CA GLU A 89 -10.70 9.49 -23.99
C GLU A 89 -11.04 7.99 -23.97
N SER A 90 -12.20 7.65 -24.45
CA SER A 90 -12.74 6.28 -24.57
C SER A 90 -13.02 5.55 -23.26
N VAL A 91 -12.75 6.09 -22.07
CA VAL A 91 -12.90 5.37 -20.81
C VAL A 91 -13.46 6.27 -19.71
N GLY A 92 -14.52 5.79 -19.04
CA GLY A 92 -15.03 6.34 -17.80
C GLY A 92 -14.77 5.38 -16.62
N VAL A 93 -14.23 5.91 -15.54
CA VAL A 93 -13.98 5.17 -14.30
C VAL A 93 -14.69 5.87 -13.16
N VAL A 94 -15.51 5.14 -12.41
CA VAL A 94 -16.17 5.63 -11.21
C VAL A 94 -15.76 4.74 -10.05
N THR A 95 -15.13 5.32 -9.03
CA THR A 95 -14.71 4.63 -7.82
C THR A 95 -15.60 5.08 -6.67
N VAL A 96 -16.26 4.12 -6.06
CA VAL A 96 -17.21 4.34 -4.95
C VAL A 96 -16.59 3.81 -3.67
N GLU A 97 -16.30 4.71 -2.76
CA GLU A 97 -15.79 4.39 -1.43
C GLU A 97 -16.95 4.18 -0.45
N THR A 98 -16.89 3.12 0.36
CA THR A 98 -17.86 2.84 1.41
C THR A 98 -17.25 3.01 2.80
N TYR A 99 -18.10 3.08 3.82
CA TYR A 99 -17.63 3.11 5.20
C TYR A 99 -16.92 1.82 5.59
N ALA A 100 -15.91 1.93 6.44
CA ALA A 100 -15.19 0.77 6.97
C ALA A 100 -16.15 -0.24 7.63
N ARG A 101 -15.84 -1.55 7.53
CA ARG A 101 -16.57 -2.67 8.12
C ARG A 101 -17.95 -2.99 7.50
N ILE A 102 -18.25 -2.41 6.36
CA ILE A 102 -19.40 -2.82 5.56
C ILE A 102 -19.06 -4.12 4.82
N ASP A 103 -20.05 -4.98 4.62
CA ASP A 103 -19.90 -6.13 3.72
C ASP A 103 -19.66 -5.64 2.28
N LEU A 104 -18.39 -5.66 1.88
CA LEU A 104 -17.98 -5.17 0.58
C LEU A 104 -18.56 -6.00 -0.58
N ASN A 105 -18.86 -7.30 -0.34
CA ASN A 105 -19.52 -8.14 -1.34
C ASN A 105 -20.97 -7.72 -1.58
N GLY A 106 -21.71 -7.50 -0.50
CA GLY A 106 -23.07 -6.96 -0.57
C GLY A 106 -23.09 -5.59 -1.22
N PHE A 107 -22.23 -4.69 -0.79
CA PHE A 107 -22.09 -3.35 -1.36
C PHE A 107 -21.74 -3.37 -2.86
N SER A 108 -20.78 -4.21 -3.27
CA SER A 108 -20.41 -4.37 -4.68
C SER A 108 -21.57 -4.88 -5.54
N ASN A 109 -22.40 -5.78 -5.00
CA ASN A 109 -23.60 -6.25 -5.69
C ASN A 109 -24.66 -5.15 -5.80
N ASP A 110 -24.85 -4.32 -4.79
CA ASP A 110 -25.79 -3.20 -4.83
C ASP A 110 -25.36 -2.17 -5.88
N ILE A 111 -24.07 -1.83 -5.93
CA ILE A 111 -23.50 -0.97 -6.98
C ILE A 111 -23.72 -1.59 -8.36
N LYS A 112 -23.41 -2.89 -8.52
CA LYS A 112 -23.61 -3.59 -9.78
C LYS A 112 -25.07 -3.55 -10.23
N ASN A 113 -26.01 -3.81 -9.36
CA ASN A 113 -27.44 -3.75 -9.65
C ASN A 113 -27.88 -2.34 -10.06
N ALA A 114 -27.36 -1.29 -9.39
CA ALA A 114 -27.61 0.09 -9.75
C ALA A 114 -27.10 0.41 -11.16
N VAL A 115 -25.88 0.02 -11.51
CA VAL A 115 -25.29 0.22 -12.84
C VAL A 115 -26.02 -0.58 -13.91
N ASP A 116 -26.36 -1.85 -13.67
CA ASP A 116 -27.09 -2.72 -14.59
C ASP A 116 -28.52 -2.19 -14.88
N SER A 117 -29.09 -1.36 -14.01
CA SER A 117 -30.40 -0.71 -14.20
C SER A 117 -30.37 0.45 -15.19
N ILE A 118 -29.21 0.95 -15.58
CA ILE A 118 -29.05 2.08 -16.49
C ILE A 118 -29.35 1.65 -17.94
N THR A 119 -30.50 2.02 -18.45
CA THR A 119 -30.94 1.67 -19.81
C THR A 119 -30.57 2.73 -20.86
N SER A 120 -30.04 3.86 -20.40
CA SER A 120 -29.81 5.05 -21.25
C SER A 120 -28.38 5.16 -21.78
N PHE A 121 -27.53 4.18 -21.57
CA PHE A 121 -26.18 4.20 -22.12
C PHE A 121 -26.13 4.24 -23.64
N PRO A 122 -25.12 4.86 -24.25
CA PRO A 122 -24.87 4.76 -25.69
C PRO A 122 -24.75 3.30 -26.15
N ARG A 123 -25.13 3.02 -27.40
CA ARG A 123 -25.18 1.63 -27.92
C ARG A 123 -23.81 0.99 -28.15
N ASP A 124 -22.78 1.84 -28.32
CA ASP A 124 -21.44 1.39 -28.73
C ASP A 124 -20.49 1.27 -27.55
N ILE A 125 -21.00 1.24 -26.31
CA ILE A 125 -20.17 1.00 -25.13
C ILE A 125 -19.89 -0.49 -24.96
N GLU A 126 -18.74 -0.82 -24.35
CA GLU A 126 -18.52 -2.15 -23.78
C GLU A 126 -19.37 -2.32 -22.50
N ASN A 127 -19.66 -3.55 -22.14
CA ASN A 127 -20.41 -3.81 -20.90
C ASN A 127 -19.66 -3.24 -19.69
N PRO A 128 -20.35 -2.51 -18.78
CA PRO A 128 -19.75 -1.99 -17.55
C PRO A 128 -19.12 -3.10 -16.75
N ARG A 129 -17.90 -2.88 -16.29
CA ARG A 129 -17.16 -3.80 -15.41
C ARG A 129 -17.18 -3.26 -14.00
N VAL A 130 -17.90 -3.94 -13.12
CA VAL A 130 -17.95 -3.60 -11.70
C VAL A 130 -17.07 -4.57 -10.95
N ARG A 131 -16.07 -4.05 -10.24
CA ARG A 131 -15.12 -4.87 -9.47
C ARG A 131 -14.80 -4.21 -8.13
N ARG A 132 -14.50 -5.00 -7.12
CA ARG A 132 -13.88 -4.51 -5.90
C ARG A 132 -12.45 -4.08 -6.21
N VAL A 133 -12.03 -3.00 -5.59
CA VAL A 133 -10.62 -2.60 -5.63
C VAL A 133 -9.85 -3.49 -4.65
N GLU A 134 -8.94 -4.28 -5.17
CA GLU A 134 -8.05 -5.13 -4.39
C GLU A 134 -6.64 -4.57 -4.54
N TRP A 135 -6.00 -4.26 -3.43
CA TRP A 135 -4.60 -3.87 -3.48
C TRP A 135 -3.74 -5.13 -3.51
N ARG A 136 -3.32 -5.50 -4.70
CA ARG A 136 -2.43 -6.64 -4.90
C ARG A 136 -1.00 -6.16 -4.83
N GLN A 137 -0.27 -6.69 -3.87
CA GLN A 137 1.16 -6.44 -3.77
C GLN A 137 1.90 -7.31 -4.78
N GLU A 138 2.94 -6.74 -5.36
CA GLU A 138 3.88 -7.50 -6.13
C GLU A 138 4.73 -8.36 -5.21
N MET A 139 4.84 -9.65 -5.51
CA MET A 139 5.57 -10.60 -4.68
C MET A 139 6.90 -10.99 -5.28
N ILE A 140 6.88 -11.40 -6.53
CA ILE A 140 8.06 -11.95 -7.21
C ILE A 140 8.09 -11.41 -8.63
N ARG A 141 9.24 -10.91 -9.06
CA ARG A 141 9.55 -10.66 -10.47
C ARG A 141 10.63 -11.61 -10.93
N VAL A 142 10.36 -12.26 -12.02
CA VAL A 142 11.32 -13.10 -12.74
C VAL A 142 11.58 -12.45 -14.09
N ALA A 143 12.85 -12.29 -14.47
CA ALA A 143 13.23 -11.70 -15.74
C ALA A 143 13.63 -12.81 -16.71
N LEU A 144 12.96 -12.88 -17.85
CA LEU A 144 13.40 -13.61 -19.03
C LEU A 144 14.26 -12.67 -19.88
N VAL A 145 15.52 -13.01 -20.06
CA VAL A 145 16.51 -12.18 -20.76
C VAL A 145 17.08 -12.93 -21.95
N GLY A 146 17.13 -12.30 -23.12
CA GLY A 146 17.71 -12.91 -24.30
C GLY A 146 17.56 -12.05 -25.55
N ASP A 147 18.56 -12.12 -26.45
CA ASP A 147 18.56 -11.41 -27.73
C ASP A 147 18.15 -12.37 -28.88
N ILE A 148 16.94 -12.89 -28.79
CA ILE A 148 16.35 -13.82 -29.79
C ILE A 148 15.28 -13.16 -30.67
N GLY A 149 15.15 -11.83 -30.55
CA GLY A 149 14.13 -11.04 -31.23
C GLY A 149 12.80 -11.00 -30.48
N GLU A 150 12.08 -9.89 -30.63
CA GLU A 150 10.88 -9.57 -29.85
C GLU A 150 9.81 -10.69 -29.90
N ARG A 151 9.49 -11.20 -31.10
CA ARG A 151 8.45 -12.23 -31.24
C ARG A 151 8.80 -13.53 -30.52
N ALA A 152 10.05 -13.99 -30.67
CA ALA A 152 10.49 -15.22 -30.03
C ALA A 152 10.55 -15.07 -28.52
N LEU A 153 11.04 -13.92 -28.04
CA LEU A 153 11.13 -13.61 -26.62
C LEU A 153 9.72 -13.49 -25.98
N THR A 154 8.78 -12.81 -26.65
CA THR A 154 7.42 -12.66 -26.16
C THR A 154 6.68 -14.00 -26.10
N ARG A 155 6.79 -14.85 -27.13
CA ARG A 155 6.15 -16.17 -27.12
C ARG A 155 6.73 -17.06 -26.05
N LEU A 156 8.06 -17.11 -25.93
CA LEU A 156 8.71 -17.84 -24.84
C LEU A 156 8.28 -17.32 -23.47
N ALA A 157 8.12 -16.01 -23.31
CA ALA A 157 7.60 -15.43 -22.05
C ALA A 157 6.16 -15.86 -21.77
N GLN A 158 5.33 -16.02 -22.80
CA GLN A 158 3.95 -16.50 -22.66
C GLN A 158 3.91 -17.98 -22.24
N ASP A 159 4.71 -18.83 -22.91
CA ASP A 159 4.87 -20.25 -22.55
C ASP A 159 5.34 -20.40 -21.10
N LEU A 160 6.37 -19.64 -20.73
CA LEU A 160 6.92 -19.66 -19.38
C LEU A 160 5.95 -19.09 -18.34
N ARG A 161 5.14 -18.09 -18.68
CA ARG A 161 4.08 -17.58 -17.80
C ARG A 161 3.08 -18.67 -17.46
N ASP A 162 2.62 -19.41 -18.47
CA ASP A 162 1.61 -20.44 -18.30
C ASP A 162 2.18 -21.65 -17.52
N ASP A 163 3.42 -22.03 -17.78
CA ASP A 163 4.12 -23.06 -17.00
C ASP A 163 4.36 -22.59 -15.56
N PHE A 164 4.83 -21.36 -15.36
CA PHE A 164 5.09 -20.80 -14.04
C PHE A 164 3.80 -20.68 -13.20
N ALA A 165 2.67 -20.34 -13.82
CA ALA A 165 1.37 -20.30 -13.15
C ALA A 165 0.87 -21.68 -12.66
N THR A 166 1.44 -22.79 -13.16
CA THR A 166 1.12 -24.15 -12.66
C THR A 166 1.91 -24.53 -11.41
N GLN A 167 2.93 -23.78 -11.05
CA GLN A 167 3.80 -24.10 -9.92
C GLN A 167 3.05 -23.95 -8.59
N PRO A 168 3.39 -24.79 -7.58
CA PRO A 168 2.77 -24.69 -6.25
C PRO A 168 2.95 -23.29 -5.65
N PHE A 169 1.88 -22.74 -5.05
CA PHE A 169 1.86 -21.42 -4.40
C PHE A 169 2.07 -20.24 -5.34
N ILE A 170 1.98 -20.45 -6.67
CA ILE A 170 1.97 -19.39 -7.68
C ILE A 170 0.56 -19.34 -8.28
N SER A 171 -0.09 -18.19 -8.24
CA SER A 171 -1.49 -18.11 -8.68
C SER A 171 -1.69 -17.19 -9.87
N LYS A 172 -1.16 -15.99 -9.85
CA LYS A 172 -1.37 -15.00 -10.90
C LYS A 172 -0.04 -14.48 -11.40
N VAL A 173 0.27 -14.79 -12.68
CA VAL A 173 1.47 -14.32 -13.36
C VAL A 173 1.10 -13.38 -14.49
N GLU A 174 1.63 -12.17 -14.48
CA GLU A 174 1.43 -11.17 -15.52
C GLU A 174 2.76 -10.90 -16.25
N LEU A 175 2.66 -10.62 -17.56
CA LEU A 175 3.82 -10.22 -18.35
C LEU A 175 3.96 -8.69 -18.35
N PHE A 176 5.20 -8.23 -18.17
CA PHE A 176 5.52 -6.83 -18.13
C PHE A 176 6.69 -6.54 -19.08
N GLY A 177 6.55 -5.52 -19.94
CA GLY A 177 7.58 -5.16 -20.90
C GLY A 177 7.43 -5.83 -22.28
N ALA A 178 6.38 -6.65 -22.50
CA ALA A 178 6.03 -7.18 -23.80
C ALA A 178 4.86 -6.40 -24.41
N ARG A 179 4.85 -6.29 -25.75
CA ARG A 179 3.73 -5.72 -26.49
C ARG A 179 2.65 -6.79 -26.77
N PRO A 180 1.35 -6.43 -26.74
CA PRO A 180 0.28 -7.31 -27.18
C PRO A 180 0.43 -7.67 -28.66
N GLU A 181 0.10 -8.90 -29.04
CA GLU A 181 0.03 -9.31 -30.44
C GLU A 181 -1.16 -8.62 -31.13
N GLU A 182 -0.97 -8.22 -32.40
CA GLU A 182 -1.99 -7.61 -33.25
C GLU A 182 -1.77 -8.02 -34.69
N VAL A 183 -2.86 -8.37 -35.39
CA VAL A 183 -2.86 -8.49 -36.84
C VAL A 183 -3.28 -7.16 -37.45
N THR A 184 -2.36 -6.49 -38.13
CA THR A 184 -2.61 -5.22 -38.79
C THR A 184 -2.82 -5.45 -40.29
N ILE A 185 -3.94 -4.94 -40.82
CA ILE A 185 -4.26 -4.95 -42.26
C ILE A 185 -4.14 -3.51 -42.73
N GLU A 186 -2.98 -3.18 -43.37
CA GLU A 186 -2.67 -1.84 -43.87
C GLU A 186 -3.24 -1.64 -45.28
N LEU A 187 -4.25 -0.78 -45.40
CA LEU A 187 -4.90 -0.47 -46.66
C LEU A 187 -4.09 0.53 -47.49
N SER A 188 -3.98 0.24 -48.80
CA SER A 188 -3.42 1.19 -49.74
C SER A 188 -4.54 2.05 -50.35
N GLU A 189 -4.56 3.35 -50.01
CA GLU A 189 -5.54 4.28 -50.55
C GLU A 189 -5.49 4.35 -52.09
N ALA A 190 -4.31 4.28 -52.68
CA ALA A 190 -4.11 4.26 -54.09
C ALA A 190 -4.76 3.03 -54.77
N ALA A 191 -4.65 1.84 -54.11
CA ALA A 191 -5.29 0.63 -54.59
C ALA A 191 -6.81 0.70 -54.42
N LEU A 192 -7.29 1.22 -53.28
CA LEU A 192 -8.74 1.41 -53.04
C LEU A 192 -9.36 2.32 -54.09
N ARG A 193 -8.67 3.41 -54.46
CA ARG A 193 -9.12 4.32 -55.56
C ARG A 193 -9.11 3.62 -56.92
N ARG A 194 -8.04 2.88 -57.21
CA ARG A 194 -7.88 2.17 -58.49
C ARG A 194 -9.03 1.18 -58.71
N TYR A 195 -9.40 0.44 -57.71
CA TYR A 195 -10.44 -0.57 -57.75
C TYR A 195 -11.83 -0.04 -57.42
N GLY A 196 -11.97 1.21 -57.02
CA GLY A 196 -13.24 1.81 -56.61
C GLY A 196 -13.86 1.12 -55.37
N ILE A 197 -13.03 0.70 -54.40
CA ILE A 197 -13.41 0.01 -53.18
C ILE A 197 -13.30 0.99 -52.02
N THR A 198 -14.20 0.89 -51.05
CA THR A 198 -14.17 1.68 -49.82
C THR A 198 -13.54 0.89 -48.66
N PHE A 199 -13.05 1.62 -47.65
CA PHE A 199 -12.57 1.05 -46.42
C PHE A 199 -13.63 0.11 -45.79
N THR A 200 -14.84 0.60 -45.65
CA THR A 200 -15.96 -0.15 -45.08
C THR A 200 -16.26 -1.45 -45.87
N GLN A 201 -16.13 -1.43 -47.20
CA GLN A 201 -16.33 -2.66 -47.99
C GLN A 201 -15.28 -3.72 -47.70
N VAL A 202 -14.03 -3.32 -47.41
CA VAL A 202 -12.98 -4.26 -47.01
C VAL A 202 -13.26 -4.78 -45.59
N ALA A 203 -13.61 -3.89 -44.65
CA ALA A 203 -13.98 -4.27 -43.29
C ALA A 203 -15.14 -5.29 -43.28
N ASP A 204 -16.18 -4.99 -44.01
CA ASP A 204 -17.35 -5.88 -44.12
C ASP A 204 -17.04 -7.21 -44.84
N ALA A 205 -16.14 -7.20 -45.82
CA ALA A 205 -15.72 -8.43 -46.49
C ALA A 205 -14.99 -9.35 -45.52
N ILE A 206 -14.09 -8.78 -44.67
CA ILE A 206 -13.39 -9.55 -43.65
C ILE A 206 -14.39 -10.11 -42.62
N ARG A 207 -15.28 -9.30 -42.07
CA ARG A 207 -16.30 -9.74 -41.09
C ARG A 207 -17.21 -10.83 -41.60
N ARG A 208 -17.59 -10.78 -42.91
CA ARG A 208 -18.51 -11.76 -43.52
C ARG A 208 -17.79 -13.05 -43.91
N SER A 209 -16.51 -13.00 -44.23
CA SER A 209 -15.77 -14.15 -44.78
C SER A 209 -14.98 -14.88 -43.73
N SER A 210 -14.51 -14.18 -42.67
CA SER A 210 -13.70 -14.77 -41.63
C SER A 210 -14.56 -15.06 -40.38
N LEU A 211 -15.21 -16.22 -40.40
CA LEU A 211 -16.07 -16.63 -39.28
C LEU A 211 -16.24 -18.16 -39.20
N ASN A 212 -16.46 -18.65 -38.02
CA ASN A 212 -16.90 -20.01 -37.72
C ASN A 212 -18.34 -19.94 -37.22
N LEU A 213 -19.25 -20.62 -37.93
CA LEU A 213 -20.66 -20.59 -37.60
C LEU A 213 -21.24 -22.00 -37.49
N SER A 214 -21.99 -22.26 -36.43
CA SER A 214 -22.81 -23.47 -36.35
C SER A 214 -24.08 -23.25 -37.15
N SER A 215 -24.30 -24.08 -38.16
CA SER A 215 -25.44 -24.01 -39.10
C SER A 215 -26.59 -24.97 -38.74
N GLY A 216 -26.55 -25.54 -37.51
CA GLY A 216 -27.56 -26.48 -37.04
C GLY A 216 -27.16 -27.94 -37.22
N GLN A 217 -28.14 -28.83 -37.36
CA GLN A 217 -27.91 -30.27 -37.45
C GLN A 217 -28.89 -30.92 -38.44
N VAL A 218 -28.41 -31.94 -39.12
CA VAL A 218 -29.26 -32.85 -39.93
C VAL A 218 -29.59 -34.07 -39.07
N ARG A 219 -30.87 -34.29 -38.83
CA ARG A 219 -31.33 -35.47 -38.11
C ARG A 219 -31.47 -36.62 -39.09
N THR A 220 -30.62 -37.63 -38.95
CA THR A 220 -30.68 -38.83 -39.80
C THR A 220 -31.22 -40.02 -39.01
N ALA A 221 -31.56 -41.08 -39.73
CA ALA A 221 -32.00 -42.34 -39.09
C ALA A 221 -30.91 -43.00 -38.21
N THR A 222 -29.65 -42.59 -38.41
CA THR A 222 -28.47 -43.20 -37.71
C THR A 222 -27.89 -42.24 -36.70
N GLY A 223 -28.41 -41.02 -36.50
CA GLY A 223 -27.92 -40.04 -35.55
C GLY A 223 -27.89 -38.63 -36.12
N ASP A 224 -27.63 -37.64 -35.27
CA ASP A 224 -27.59 -36.22 -35.64
C ASP A 224 -26.21 -35.86 -36.18
N ILE A 225 -26.16 -35.20 -37.31
CA ILE A 225 -24.94 -34.68 -37.96
C ILE A 225 -24.94 -33.15 -37.83
N GLN A 226 -23.93 -32.58 -37.11
CA GLN A 226 -23.80 -31.16 -36.97
C GLN A 226 -23.26 -30.50 -38.23
N LEU A 227 -23.88 -29.40 -38.62
CA LEU A 227 -23.44 -28.58 -39.75
C LEU A 227 -22.65 -27.39 -39.21
N ARG A 228 -21.41 -27.20 -39.65
CA ARG A 228 -20.56 -26.07 -39.27
C ARG A 228 -19.89 -25.48 -40.49
N VAL A 229 -19.87 -24.16 -40.55
CA VAL A 229 -18.99 -23.41 -41.45
C VAL A 229 -17.72 -23.10 -40.69
N LEU A 230 -16.58 -23.50 -41.24
CA LEU A 230 -15.27 -23.25 -40.67
C LEU A 230 -14.46 -22.46 -41.70
N ASN A 231 -14.39 -21.15 -41.55
CA ASN A 231 -13.68 -20.24 -42.43
C ASN A 231 -13.05 -19.05 -41.67
N LEU A 232 -12.64 -19.28 -40.42
CA LEU A 232 -11.94 -18.26 -39.67
C LEU A 232 -10.54 -18.05 -40.25
N ALA A 233 -10.23 -16.85 -40.72
CA ALA A 233 -8.91 -16.47 -41.16
C ALA A 233 -8.01 -16.26 -39.91
N ASP A 234 -6.86 -16.89 -39.89
CA ASP A 234 -5.91 -16.81 -38.77
C ASP A 234 -4.51 -16.39 -39.21
N THR A 235 -4.15 -16.66 -40.46
CA THR A 235 -2.83 -16.33 -41.03
C THR A 235 -2.88 -15.13 -41.95
N GLU A 236 -1.76 -14.47 -42.22
CA GLU A 236 -1.63 -13.39 -43.19
C GLU A 236 -2.20 -13.80 -44.57
N ARG A 237 -1.97 -15.04 -44.94
CA ARG A 237 -2.46 -15.59 -46.21
C ARG A 237 -3.97 -15.75 -46.27
N ASP A 238 -4.58 -16.23 -45.18
CA ASP A 238 -6.02 -16.40 -45.10
C ASP A 238 -6.73 -15.05 -45.26
N PHE A 239 -6.23 -14.02 -44.58
CA PHE A 239 -6.74 -12.65 -44.74
C PHE A 239 -6.52 -12.11 -46.16
N ALA A 240 -5.35 -12.36 -46.75
CA ALA A 240 -5.03 -11.88 -48.10
C ALA A 240 -5.96 -12.50 -49.14
N ASP A 241 -6.38 -13.74 -48.96
CA ASP A 241 -7.23 -14.49 -49.91
C ASP A 241 -8.73 -14.13 -49.81
N ILE A 242 -9.15 -13.36 -48.78
CA ILE A 242 -10.55 -12.92 -48.63
C ILE A 242 -10.96 -12.07 -49.84
N ILE A 243 -12.10 -12.44 -50.46
CA ILE A 243 -12.66 -11.74 -51.63
C ILE A 243 -13.43 -10.51 -51.14
N VAL A 244 -13.02 -9.34 -51.60
CA VAL A 244 -13.71 -8.06 -51.32
C VAL A 244 -14.81 -7.81 -52.35
N ARG A 245 -14.52 -8.04 -53.64
CA ARG A 245 -15.46 -7.83 -54.70
C ARG A 245 -15.20 -8.81 -55.87
N GLN A 246 -16.27 -9.34 -56.42
CA GLN A 246 -16.23 -10.13 -57.62
C GLN A 246 -17.03 -9.42 -58.73
N SER A 247 -16.46 -9.34 -59.93
CA SER A 247 -17.12 -8.79 -61.08
C SER A 247 -17.92 -9.88 -61.79
N GLU A 248 -19.02 -9.50 -62.47
CA GLU A 248 -19.80 -10.42 -63.31
C GLU A 248 -18.94 -11.01 -64.44
N ALA A 249 -17.89 -10.32 -64.90
CA ALA A 249 -16.94 -10.80 -65.92
C ALA A 249 -15.85 -11.76 -65.37
N GLY A 250 -15.94 -12.18 -64.06
CA GLY A 250 -15.05 -13.15 -63.45
C GLY A 250 -13.80 -12.56 -62.80
N GLY A 251 -13.61 -11.24 -62.77
CA GLY A 251 -12.52 -10.58 -62.07
C GLY A 251 -12.74 -10.61 -60.55
N VAL A 252 -11.75 -11.00 -59.76
CA VAL A 252 -11.80 -11.08 -58.28
C VAL A 252 -10.79 -10.09 -57.72
N ILE A 253 -11.23 -9.25 -56.75
CA ILE A 253 -10.37 -8.39 -55.97
C ILE A 253 -10.32 -8.94 -54.54
N ARG A 254 -9.12 -9.24 -54.08
CA ARG A 254 -8.88 -9.80 -52.77
C ARG A 254 -8.35 -8.70 -51.78
N VAL A 255 -8.39 -8.99 -50.51
CA VAL A 255 -7.80 -8.10 -49.50
C VAL A 255 -6.31 -7.88 -49.78
N GLY A 256 -5.58 -8.93 -50.17
CA GLY A 256 -4.16 -8.82 -50.56
C GLY A 256 -3.85 -7.93 -51.76
N ASP A 257 -4.86 -7.64 -52.63
CA ASP A 257 -4.68 -6.70 -53.74
C ASP A 257 -4.77 -5.23 -53.32
N VAL A 258 -5.36 -4.95 -52.17
CA VAL A 258 -5.64 -3.60 -51.67
C VAL A 258 -4.98 -3.31 -50.31
N ALA A 259 -4.43 -4.33 -49.65
CA ALA A 259 -3.84 -4.22 -48.33
C ALA A 259 -2.57 -5.07 -48.16
N ARG A 260 -1.72 -4.65 -47.23
CA ARG A 260 -0.64 -5.45 -46.67
C ARG A 260 -1.08 -5.98 -45.31
N ILE A 261 -0.96 -7.28 -45.11
CA ILE A 261 -1.27 -7.91 -43.86
C ILE A 261 0.05 -8.10 -43.07
N ILE A 262 0.04 -7.76 -41.80
CA ILE A 262 1.18 -7.85 -40.89
C ILE A 262 0.69 -8.55 -39.62
N ASP A 263 1.11 -9.76 -39.41
CA ASP A 263 0.95 -10.46 -38.13
C ASP A 263 2.10 -10.05 -37.24
N GLY A 264 1.84 -9.17 -36.26
CA GLY A 264 2.87 -8.50 -35.49
C GLY A 264 2.41 -8.13 -34.07
N PHE A 265 2.73 -6.93 -33.69
CA PHE A 265 2.41 -6.36 -32.40
C PHE A 265 1.70 -5.02 -32.58
N GLU A 266 1.07 -4.52 -31.51
CA GLU A 266 0.56 -3.16 -31.44
C GLU A 266 1.62 -2.14 -31.85
N GLU A 267 1.19 -1.03 -32.44
CA GLU A 267 2.12 -0.01 -32.98
C GLU A 267 2.96 0.70 -31.90
N GLU A 268 2.43 0.77 -30.67
CA GLU A 268 3.14 1.43 -29.59
C GLU A 268 4.42 0.66 -29.24
N LYS A 269 5.55 1.29 -29.47
CA LYS A 269 6.85 0.68 -29.21
C LYS A 269 7.10 0.63 -27.71
N ILE A 270 7.56 -0.52 -27.23
CA ILE A 270 8.07 -0.74 -25.86
C ILE A 270 9.47 -1.31 -25.99
N LEU A 271 10.44 -0.70 -25.32
CA LEU A 271 11.76 -1.27 -25.15
C LEU A 271 11.95 -1.59 -23.68
N ALA A 272 12.11 -2.86 -23.35
CA ALA A 272 12.42 -3.32 -22.01
C ALA A 272 13.75 -4.06 -22.02
N THR A 273 14.68 -3.69 -21.13
CA THR A 273 15.98 -4.32 -21.02
C THR A 273 16.38 -4.57 -19.58
N LEU A 274 17.16 -5.62 -19.37
CA LEU A 274 17.85 -5.88 -18.12
C LEU A 274 19.34 -5.91 -18.38
N ASN A 275 20.09 -5.03 -17.72
CA ASN A 275 21.52 -4.86 -17.95
C ASN A 275 21.87 -4.66 -19.45
N GLY A 276 20.99 -3.93 -20.15
CA GLY A 276 21.17 -3.63 -21.59
C GLY A 276 20.73 -4.73 -22.56
N VAL A 277 20.31 -5.90 -22.08
CA VAL A 277 19.80 -7.00 -22.92
C VAL A 277 18.28 -7.01 -22.89
N SER A 278 17.65 -7.29 -24.03
CA SER A 278 16.18 -7.36 -24.12
C SER A 278 15.60 -8.30 -23.07
N ALA A 279 14.58 -7.86 -22.37
CA ALA A 279 13.99 -8.59 -21.26
C ALA A 279 12.47 -8.48 -21.22
N VAL A 280 11.82 -9.54 -20.77
CA VAL A 280 10.40 -9.55 -20.38
C VAL A 280 10.32 -10.01 -18.93
N LEU A 281 9.56 -9.27 -18.12
CA LEU A 281 9.33 -9.63 -16.72
C LEU A 281 8.05 -10.46 -16.58
N LEU A 282 8.15 -11.54 -15.82
CA LEU A 282 7.03 -12.32 -15.30
C LEU A 282 6.81 -11.86 -13.85
N GLN A 283 5.68 -11.23 -13.61
CA GLN A 283 5.35 -10.64 -12.32
C GLN A 283 4.28 -11.47 -11.63
N VAL A 284 4.60 -11.98 -10.45
CA VAL A 284 3.64 -12.68 -9.58
C VAL A 284 3.00 -11.68 -8.63
N GLN A 285 1.69 -11.62 -8.63
CA GLN A 285 0.91 -10.78 -7.71
C GLN A 285 0.39 -11.59 -6.53
N SER A 286 0.28 -10.95 -5.36
CA SER A 286 -0.29 -11.58 -4.17
C SER A 286 -1.76 -11.93 -4.37
N THR A 287 -2.18 -13.03 -3.77
CA THR A 287 -3.58 -13.43 -3.60
C THR A 287 -3.79 -13.79 -2.14
N ASP A 288 -5.06 -13.82 -1.71
CA ASP A 288 -5.45 -13.97 -0.30
C ASP A 288 -4.88 -15.23 0.39
N ASP A 289 -4.51 -16.28 -0.37
CA ASP A 289 -3.99 -17.55 0.16
C ASP A 289 -2.47 -17.73 0.03
N MET A 290 -1.72 -16.68 -0.27
CA MET A 290 -0.32 -16.83 -0.66
C MET A 290 0.64 -16.86 0.51
N GLN A 291 1.60 -17.78 0.44
CA GLN A 291 2.69 -17.94 1.40
C GLN A 291 4.02 -17.51 0.78
N VAL A 292 4.43 -16.28 1.06
CA VAL A 292 5.59 -15.61 0.44
C VAL A 292 6.83 -16.49 0.39
N VAL A 293 7.20 -17.15 1.48
CA VAL A 293 8.40 -18.00 1.54
C VAL A 293 8.29 -19.22 0.63
N LYS A 294 7.14 -19.90 0.64
CA LYS A 294 6.93 -21.09 -0.20
C LYS A 294 6.84 -20.74 -1.69
N SER A 295 6.25 -19.59 -2.01
CA SER A 295 6.21 -19.06 -3.37
C SER A 295 7.62 -18.80 -3.90
N SER A 296 8.49 -18.22 -3.05
CA SER A 296 9.89 -17.98 -3.37
C SER A 296 10.67 -19.27 -3.60
N GLU A 297 10.53 -20.24 -2.70
CA GLU A 297 11.18 -21.56 -2.84
C GLU A 297 10.74 -22.27 -4.12
N SER A 298 9.43 -22.27 -4.41
CA SER A 298 8.88 -22.82 -5.65
C SER A 298 9.43 -22.13 -6.88
N THR A 299 9.51 -20.80 -6.85
CA THR A 299 10.07 -19.97 -7.95
C THR A 299 11.55 -20.28 -8.18
N LYS A 300 12.35 -20.33 -7.13
CA LYS A 300 13.79 -20.62 -7.23
C LYS A 300 14.03 -22.02 -7.82
N ALA A 301 13.26 -23.03 -7.39
CA ALA A 301 13.33 -24.39 -7.95
C ALA A 301 12.91 -24.41 -9.43
N TRP A 302 11.82 -23.72 -9.78
CA TRP A 302 11.37 -23.61 -11.16
C TRP A 302 12.41 -22.91 -12.06
N ILE A 303 13.03 -21.81 -11.61
CA ILE A 303 14.08 -21.12 -12.37
C ILE A 303 15.25 -22.06 -12.69
N GLU A 304 15.68 -22.88 -11.73
CA GLU A 304 16.76 -23.85 -11.96
C GLU A 304 16.37 -24.91 -12.99
N GLU A 305 15.14 -25.40 -12.98
CA GLU A 305 14.64 -26.39 -13.91
C GLU A 305 14.52 -25.81 -15.33
N VAL A 306 13.90 -24.65 -15.46
CA VAL A 306 13.68 -23.98 -16.75
C VAL A 306 15.01 -23.62 -17.42
N ASN A 307 15.97 -23.07 -16.68
CA ASN A 307 17.27 -22.70 -17.26
C ASN A 307 18.05 -23.89 -17.85
N ARG A 308 17.71 -25.13 -17.50
CA ARG A 308 18.31 -26.32 -18.12
C ARG A 308 17.75 -26.64 -19.51
N THR A 309 16.55 -26.11 -19.81
CA THR A 309 15.82 -26.41 -21.05
C THR A 309 15.85 -25.26 -22.05
N LEU A 310 16.25 -24.05 -21.60
CA LEU A 310 16.28 -22.85 -22.44
C LEU A 310 17.36 -22.89 -23.52
N PRO A 311 17.14 -22.23 -24.66
CA PRO A 311 18.15 -22.07 -25.71
C PRO A 311 19.38 -21.32 -25.20
N GLU A 312 20.54 -21.57 -25.84
CA GLU A 312 21.78 -20.85 -25.55
C GLU A 312 21.61 -19.34 -25.76
N GLY A 313 22.03 -18.53 -24.78
CA GLY A 313 21.88 -17.06 -24.81
C GLY A 313 20.56 -16.54 -24.24
N VAL A 314 19.66 -17.42 -23.82
CA VAL A 314 18.41 -17.04 -23.11
C VAL A 314 18.49 -17.52 -21.67
N LYS A 315 18.11 -16.67 -20.73
CA LYS A 315 18.19 -16.96 -19.31
C LYS A 315 16.98 -16.42 -18.55
N VAL A 316 16.51 -17.18 -17.58
CA VAL A 316 15.55 -16.76 -16.58
C VAL A 316 16.29 -16.49 -15.28
N GLN A 317 16.04 -15.34 -14.67
CA GLN A 317 16.65 -14.99 -13.40
C GLN A 317 15.66 -14.27 -12.47
N LEU A 318 15.85 -14.51 -11.17
CA LEU A 318 15.07 -13.83 -10.15
C LEU A 318 15.49 -12.37 -10.08
N TRP A 319 14.53 -11.45 -10.26
CA TRP A 319 14.78 -10.01 -10.22
C TRP A 319 14.35 -9.37 -8.91
N PHE A 320 13.22 -9.76 -8.37
CA PHE A 320 12.69 -9.23 -7.11
C PHE A 320 11.97 -10.36 -6.36
N ASP A 321 12.18 -10.42 -5.06
CA ASP A 321 11.57 -11.42 -4.19
C ASP A 321 11.20 -10.78 -2.84
N THR A 322 9.90 -10.66 -2.57
CA THR A 322 9.40 -10.13 -1.30
C THR A 322 9.74 -11.06 -0.13
N ALA A 323 10.02 -12.35 -0.39
CA ALA A 323 10.45 -13.28 0.65
C ALA A 323 11.81 -12.89 1.24
N ASP A 324 12.71 -12.30 0.46
CA ASP A 324 14.00 -11.82 0.96
C ASP A 324 13.81 -10.66 1.95
N ILE A 325 12.85 -9.74 1.66
CA ILE A 325 12.46 -8.66 2.58
C ILE A 325 11.82 -9.25 3.85
N TYR A 326 10.90 -10.20 3.68
CA TYR A 326 10.24 -10.88 4.80
C TYR A 326 11.26 -11.58 5.71
N THR A 327 12.13 -12.41 5.16
CA THR A 327 13.07 -13.20 5.94
C THR A 327 14.08 -12.31 6.67
N SER A 328 14.70 -11.33 5.99
CA SER A 328 15.66 -10.43 6.64
C SER A 328 15.02 -9.62 7.77
N ARG A 329 13.79 -9.16 7.61
CA ARG A 329 13.07 -8.43 8.69
C ARG A 329 12.67 -9.37 9.83
N MET A 330 12.20 -10.58 9.51
CA MET A 330 11.84 -11.57 10.52
C MET A 330 13.05 -12.03 11.31
N ASP A 331 14.20 -12.22 10.68
CA ASP A 331 15.44 -12.57 11.35
C ASP A 331 15.88 -11.48 12.31
N LEU A 332 15.88 -10.21 11.88
CA LEU A 332 16.20 -9.06 12.72
C LEU A 332 15.26 -8.95 13.94
N ILE A 333 13.95 -9.09 13.73
CA ILE A 333 12.97 -8.99 14.82
C ILE A 333 13.09 -10.20 15.76
N THR A 334 13.34 -11.39 15.22
CA THR A 334 13.54 -12.61 16.02
C THR A 334 14.79 -12.49 16.86
N GLU A 335 15.91 -12.04 16.29
CA GLU A 335 17.15 -11.78 17.02
C GLU A 335 16.94 -10.74 18.13
N SER A 336 16.29 -9.62 17.81
CA SER A 336 15.96 -8.57 18.79
C SER A 336 15.04 -9.09 19.90
N SER A 337 14.07 -9.93 19.57
CA SER A 337 13.16 -10.54 20.56
C SER A 337 13.88 -11.51 21.48
N VAL A 338 14.75 -12.35 20.94
CA VAL A 338 15.57 -13.29 21.71
C VAL A 338 16.55 -12.54 22.63
N LEU A 339 17.22 -11.51 22.09
CA LEU A 339 18.12 -10.67 22.87
C LEU A 339 17.36 -9.93 23.99
N GLY A 340 16.19 -9.37 23.67
CA GLY A 340 15.30 -8.73 24.65
C GLY A 340 14.87 -9.69 25.75
N LEU A 341 14.46 -10.91 25.38
CA LEU A 341 14.08 -11.95 26.34
C LEU A 341 15.25 -12.37 27.25
N ILE A 342 16.45 -12.52 26.68
CA ILE A 342 17.67 -12.80 27.44
C ILE A 342 17.99 -11.66 28.41
N LEU A 343 17.90 -10.41 27.96
CA LEU A 343 18.13 -9.23 28.79
C LEU A 343 17.14 -9.17 29.96
N VAL A 344 15.85 -9.37 29.69
CA VAL A 344 14.81 -9.46 30.73
C VAL A 344 15.13 -10.57 31.71
N PHE A 345 15.47 -11.76 31.25
CA PHE A 345 15.84 -12.89 32.10
C PHE A 345 17.06 -12.57 32.99
N VAL A 346 18.10 -11.93 32.43
CA VAL A 346 19.28 -11.51 33.16
C VAL A 346 18.92 -10.49 34.25
N VAL A 347 18.13 -9.47 33.94
CA VAL A 347 17.67 -8.49 34.92
C VAL A 347 16.85 -9.14 36.03
N LEU A 348 15.91 -10.02 35.64
CA LEU A 348 15.09 -10.75 36.63
C LEU A 348 15.90 -11.68 37.51
N ILE A 349 16.91 -12.37 37.01
CA ILE A 349 17.74 -13.26 37.82
C ILE A 349 18.65 -12.48 38.78
N LEU A 350 18.96 -11.23 38.44
CA LEU A 350 19.72 -10.35 39.33
C LEU A 350 18.87 -9.79 40.49
N THR A 351 17.60 -9.59 40.26
CA THR A 351 16.65 -8.97 41.22
C THR A 351 15.82 -10.01 41.97
N LEU A 352 15.33 -11.05 41.26
CA LEU A 352 14.46 -12.10 41.80
C LEU A 352 15.21 -13.44 41.95
N ARG A 353 14.56 -14.40 42.59
CA ARG A 353 15.09 -15.77 42.65
C ARG A 353 15.12 -16.39 41.27
N PRO A 354 16.16 -17.19 40.95
CA PRO A 354 16.28 -17.83 39.63
C PRO A 354 15.08 -18.66 39.22
N THR A 355 14.42 -19.33 40.16
CA THR A 355 13.17 -20.09 39.89
C THR A 355 11.99 -19.19 39.51
N VAL A 356 11.85 -18.04 40.17
CA VAL A 356 10.81 -17.07 39.84
C VAL A 356 11.11 -16.43 38.48
N ALA A 357 12.36 -15.97 38.27
CA ALA A 357 12.80 -15.42 36.98
C ALA A 357 12.56 -16.39 35.80
N LEU A 358 12.87 -17.70 36.02
CA LEU A 358 12.65 -18.72 35.00
C LEU A 358 11.17 -18.87 34.62
N TRP A 359 10.28 -18.97 35.62
CA TRP A 359 8.85 -19.14 35.36
C TRP A 359 8.18 -17.88 34.75
N VAL A 360 8.58 -16.70 35.24
CA VAL A 360 8.12 -15.43 34.64
C VAL A 360 8.55 -15.33 33.17
N THR A 361 9.82 -15.64 32.87
CA THR A 361 10.32 -15.61 31.50
C THR A 361 9.65 -16.69 30.63
N ALA A 362 9.42 -17.89 31.16
CA ALA A 362 8.66 -18.94 30.45
C ALA A 362 7.22 -18.52 30.17
N GLY A 363 6.60 -17.75 31.08
CA GLY A 363 5.26 -17.20 30.92
C GLY A 363 5.11 -16.28 29.72
N ILE A 364 6.14 -15.50 29.37
CA ILE A 364 6.17 -14.68 28.15
C ILE A 364 6.01 -15.56 26.90
N GLY A 365 6.78 -16.66 26.85
CA GLY A 365 6.69 -17.62 25.75
C GLY A 365 5.30 -18.24 25.62
N VAL A 366 4.66 -18.55 26.76
CA VAL A 366 3.27 -19.05 26.80
C VAL A 366 2.28 -18.00 26.31
N ALA A 367 2.43 -16.74 26.74
CA ALA A 367 1.58 -15.64 26.31
C ALA A 367 1.66 -15.41 24.80
N PHE A 368 2.86 -15.42 24.23
CA PHE A 368 3.08 -15.26 22.79
C PHE A 368 2.51 -16.43 21.99
N LEU A 369 2.80 -17.67 22.42
CA LEU A 369 2.25 -18.84 21.74
C LEU A 369 0.73 -18.87 21.80
N GLY A 370 0.13 -18.50 22.94
CA GLY A 370 -1.32 -18.38 23.06
C GLY A 370 -1.91 -17.32 22.12
N SER A 371 -1.20 -16.25 21.90
CA SER A 371 -1.59 -15.21 20.94
C SER A 371 -1.56 -15.74 19.51
N PHE A 372 -0.51 -16.47 19.10
CA PHE A 372 -0.43 -17.09 17.78
C PHE A 372 -1.58 -18.07 17.49
N ALA A 373 -2.14 -18.72 18.52
CA ALA A 373 -3.32 -19.57 18.35
C ALA A 373 -4.56 -18.80 17.92
N LEU A 374 -4.67 -17.52 18.30
CA LEU A 374 -5.85 -16.69 18.10
C LEU A 374 -5.74 -15.72 16.90
N LEU A 375 -4.53 -15.47 16.40
CA LEU A 375 -4.30 -14.53 15.28
C LEU A 375 -5.08 -14.92 14.02
N PRO A 376 -5.06 -16.19 13.54
CA PRO A 376 -5.77 -16.53 12.31
C PRO A 376 -7.30 -16.32 12.40
N ALA A 377 -7.87 -16.48 13.60
CA ALA A 377 -9.30 -16.23 13.84
C ALA A 377 -9.68 -14.74 13.86
N ASN A 378 -8.69 -13.85 13.86
CA ASN A 378 -8.84 -12.40 13.83
C ASN A 378 -8.28 -11.78 12.53
N ASP A 379 -8.07 -12.59 11.49
CA ASP A 379 -7.53 -12.16 10.18
C ASP A 379 -6.19 -11.40 10.30
N VAL A 380 -5.31 -11.86 11.20
CA VAL A 380 -3.97 -11.30 11.40
C VAL A 380 -2.93 -12.30 10.93
N SER A 381 -2.17 -11.93 9.91
CA SER A 381 -1.03 -12.68 9.38
C SER A 381 0.26 -12.43 10.18
N LEU A 382 1.24 -13.30 10.02
CA LEU A 382 2.60 -13.07 10.53
C LEU A 382 3.37 -12.22 9.52
N ASN A 383 3.48 -10.95 9.82
CA ASN A 383 4.12 -9.93 9.00
C ASN A 383 5.01 -9.02 9.84
N VAL A 384 5.72 -8.10 9.20
CA VAL A 384 6.60 -7.14 9.89
C VAL A 384 5.86 -6.36 10.98
N ILE A 385 4.62 -5.96 10.71
CA ILE A 385 3.82 -5.14 11.63
C ILE A 385 3.34 -5.96 12.85
N SER A 386 2.79 -7.16 12.63
CA SER A 386 2.33 -8.04 13.71
C SER A 386 3.49 -8.51 14.59
N THR A 387 4.66 -8.76 13.99
CA THR A 387 5.85 -9.17 14.72
C THR A 387 6.45 -8.00 15.50
N PHE A 388 6.41 -6.77 14.96
CA PHE A 388 6.75 -5.56 15.71
C PHE A 388 5.85 -5.38 16.94
N ALA A 389 4.55 -5.71 16.84
CA ALA A 389 3.65 -5.67 17.99
C ALA A 389 4.06 -6.64 19.11
N PHE A 390 4.55 -7.85 18.76
CA PHE A 390 5.10 -8.78 19.73
C PHE A 390 6.34 -8.22 20.43
N LEU A 391 7.23 -7.56 19.68
CA LEU A 391 8.40 -6.89 20.25
C LEU A 391 7.99 -5.76 21.20
N LEU A 392 7.02 -4.93 20.80
CA LEU A 392 6.51 -3.84 21.61
C LEU A 392 5.86 -4.34 22.92
N VAL A 393 5.04 -5.39 22.82
CA VAL A 393 4.29 -5.89 23.99
C VAL A 393 5.15 -6.76 24.92
N LEU A 394 6.35 -7.18 24.49
CA LEU A 394 7.23 -8.03 25.28
C LEU A 394 7.49 -7.46 26.68
N GLY A 395 7.79 -6.17 26.79
CA GLY A 395 8.01 -5.49 28.06
C GLY A 395 6.74 -5.35 28.90
N ILE A 396 5.60 -5.14 28.25
CA ILE A 396 4.31 -4.94 28.95
C ILE A 396 3.79 -6.26 29.53
N VAL A 397 3.92 -7.36 28.78
CA VAL A 397 3.49 -8.72 29.21
C VAL A 397 4.30 -9.20 30.42
N VAL A 398 5.58 -8.83 30.47
CA VAL A 398 6.46 -9.21 31.58
C VAL A 398 6.02 -8.59 32.92
N ASP A 399 5.54 -7.36 32.89
CA ASP A 399 5.19 -6.56 34.06
C ASP A 399 4.17 -7.27 34.95
N ASP A 400 3.11 -7.79 34.40
CA ASP A 400 2.04 -8.51 35.11
C ASP A 400 2.59 -9.75 35.87
N ALA A 401 3.40 -10.53 35.17
CA ALA A 401 4.00 -11.74 35.74
C ALA A 401 5.04 -11.41 36.82
N ILE A 402 5.79 -10.30 36.66
CA ILE A 402 6.76 -9.83 37.67
C ILE A 402 6.04 -9.45 38.95
N VAL A 403 4.99 -8.63 38.90
CA VAL A 403 4.24 -8.16 40.06
C VAL A 403 3.65 -9.34 40.84
N VAL A 404 3.05 -10.32 40.15
CA VAL A 404 2.53 -11.54 40.80
C VAL A 404 3.66 -12.38 41.37
N GLY A 405 4.72 -12.62 40.62
CA GLY A 405 5.89 -13.40 41.06
C GLY A 405 6.60 -12.80 42.25
N GLU A 406 6.79 -11.48 42.28
CA GLU A 406 7.38 -10.73 43.38
C GLU A 406 6.51 -10.79 44.62
N SER A 407 5.21 -10.59 44.48
CA SER A 407 4.27 -10.69 45.61
C SER A 407 4.27 -12.09 46.24
N ILE A 408 4.29 -13.15 45.43
CA ILE A 408 4.43 -14.54 45.92
C ILE A 408 5.80 -14.71 46.66
N HIS A 409 6.86 -14.17 46.04
CA HIS A 409 8.19 -14.23 46.66
C HIS A 409 8.26 -13.51 48.00
N HIS A 410 7.66 -12.32 48.10
CA HIS A 410 7.58 -11.56 49.34
C HIS A 410 6.85 -12.33 50.44
N HIS A 411 5.67 -12.92 50.18
CA HIS A 411 4.92 -13.73 51.11
C HIS A 411 5.68 -14.98 51.56
N THR A 412 6.45 -15.60 50.65
CA THR A 412 7.34 -16.71 50.98
C THR A 412 8.48 -16.25 51.93
N HIS A 413 9.01 -15.04 51.73
CA HIS A 413 10.09 -14.48 52.52
C HIS A 413 9.65 -14.15 53.99
N ILE A 414 8.38 -13.79 54.19
CA ILE A 414 7.79 -13.55 55.51
C ILE A 414 7.53 -14.86 56.26
N GLY A 415 7.81 -16.04 55.67
CA GLY A 415 7.72 -17.36 56.28
C GLY A 415 6.41 -18.10 56.03
N MET A 416 5.57 -17.66 55.09
CA MET A 416 4.37 -18.40 54.70
C MET A 416 4.74 -19.68 53.92
N PRO A 417 4.00 -20.80 54.12
CA PRO A 417 4.17 -21.99 53.29
C PRO A 417 3.92 -21.67 51.80
N GLY A 418 4.67 -22.29 50.90
CA GLY A 418 4.67 -21.96 49.46
C GLY A 418 3.29 -21.98 48.84
N GLU A 419 2.40 -22.92 49.13
CA GLU A 419 1.01 -22.94 48.65
C GLU A 419 0.21 -21.74 49.14
N GLN A 420 0.31 -21.39 50.43
CA GLN A 420 -0.39 -20.22 50.98
C GLN A 420 0.21 -18.92 50.42
N ALA A 421 1.54 -18.82 50.35
CA ALA A 421 2.21 -17.68 49.76
C ALA A 421 1.79 -17.46 48.28
N ALA A 422 1.65 -18.53 47.50
CA ALA A 422 1.17 -18.45 46.12
C ALA A 422 -0.27 -17.94 46.05
N ILE A 423 -1.17 -18.43 46.93
CA ILE A 423 -2.57 -17.99 46.95
C ILE A 423 -2.69 -16.54 47.46
N GLU A 424 -2.14 -16.22 48.58
CA GLU A 424 -2.29 -14.90 49.23
C GLU A 424 -1.49 -13.83 48.49
N GLY A 425 -0.27 -14.17 47.97
CA GLY A 425 0.53 -13.29 47.15
C GLY A 425 -0.20 -12.92 45.85
N THR A 426 -0.77 -13.89 45.14
CA THR A 426 -1.56 -13.60 43.93
C THR A 426 -2.79 -12.77 44.24
N LEU A 427 -3.54 -13.09 45.31
CA LEU A 427 -4.74 -12.35 45.69
C LEU A 427 -4.46 -10.90 46.11
N SER A 428 -3.31 -10.64 46.75
CA SER A 428 -2.96 -9.30 47.20
C SER A 428 -2.77 -8.31 46.05
N VAL A 429 -2.31 -8.77 44.88
CA VAL A 429 -2.06 -7.95 43.70
C VAL A 429 -3.09 -8.17 42.58
N ALA A 430 -3.98 -9.15 42.74
CA ALA A 430 -4.92 -9.51 41.69
C ALA A 430 -5.78 -8.34 41.17
N ARG A 431 -6.27 -7.51 42.10
CA ARG A 431 -7.11 -6.38 41.74
C ARG A 431 -6.33 -5.29 40.97
N PRO A 432 -5.19 -4.77 41.47
CA PRO A 432 -4.38 -3.83 40.71
C PRO A 432 -4.00 -4.35 39.33
N VAL A 433 -3.48 -5.57 39.21
CA VAL A 433 -3.03 -6.16 37.94
C VAL A 433 -4.18 -6.30 36.91
N ILE A 434 -5.36 -6.80 37.35
CA ILE A 434 -6.51 -6.89 36.41
C ILE A 434 -6.91 -5.52 35.86
N PHE A 435 -7.02 -4.51 36.74
CA PHE A 435 -7.40 -3.16 36.28
C PHE A 435 -6.29 -2.50 35.45
N ALA A 436 -5.04 -2.78 35.74
CA ALA A 436 -3.90 -2.33 34.97
C ALA A 436 -3.93 -2.88 33.52
N VAL A 437 -4.08 -4.20 33.38
CA VAL A 437 -4.20 -4.82 32.04
C VAL A 437 -5.43 -4.29 31.29
N LEU A 438 -6.56 -4.15 31.98
CA LEU A 438 -7.77 -3.59 31.34
C LEU A 438 -7.56 -2.14 30.89
N THR A 439 -6.89 -1.30 31.68
CA THR A 439 -6.57 0.08 31.28
C THR A 439 -5.61 0.12 30.11
N THR A 440 -4.63 -0.78 30.04
CA THR A 440 -3.72 -0.91 28.91
C THR A 440 -4.46 -1.36 27.64
N ILE A 441 -5.33 -2.37 27.75
CA ILE A 441 -6.18 -2.80 26.60
C ILE A 441 -7.04 -1.63 26.10
N VAL A 442 -7.65 -0.86 27.01
CA VAL A 442 -8.46 0.31 26.65
C VAL A 442 -7.61 1.41 26.01
N ALA A 443 -6.35 1.59 26.41
CA ALA A 443 -5.44 2.54 25.78
C ALA A 443 -5.12 2.18 24.32
N PHE A 444 -5.12 0.90 23.96
CA PHE A 444 -4.94 0.42 22.59
C PHE A 444 -6.26 0.26 21.82
N ALA A 445 -7.41 0.27 22.49
CA ALA A 445 -8.70 0.10 21.85
C ALA A 445 -9.03 1.14 20.75
N PRO A 446 -8.67 2.43 20.83
CA PRO A 446 -8.88 3.39 19.76
C PRO A 446 -8.41 2.89 18.40
N TRP A 447 -7.25 2.27 18.35
CA TRP A 447 -6.66 1.75 17.11
C TRP A 447 -7.43 0.59 16.47
N LEU A 448 -8.29 -0.10 17.23
CA LEU A 448 -9.19 -1.12 16.69
C LEU A 448 -10.36 -0.52 15.92
N PHE A 449 -10.68 0.76 16.18
CA PHE A 449 -11.93 1.38 15.73
C PHE A 449 -11.74 2.46 14.68
N VAL A 450 -10.52 2.94 14.46
CA VAL A 450 -10.20 3.91 13.41
C VAL A 450 -10.53 3.35 12.03
N SER A 451 -10.97 4.22 11.12
CA SER A 451 -11.33 3.92 9.74
C SER A 451 -10.17 4.21 8.78
N GLY A 452 -10.27 3.74 7.54
CA GLY A 452 -9.30 3.98 6.48
C GLY A 452 -8.30 2.84 6.24
N ILE A 453 -7.49 2.99 5.22
CA ILE A 453 -6.50 1.97 4.80
C ILE A 453 -5.38 1.85 5.85
N ASP A 454 -4.84 2.98 6.31
CA ASP A 454 -3.78 3.02 7.33
C ASP A 454 -4.24 2.41 8.65
N ALA A 455 -5.53 2.52 8.96
CA ALA A 455 -6.13 1.92 10.13
C ALA A 455 -6.16 0.39 10.09
N GLN A 456 -6.21 -0.24 8.91
CA GLN A 456 -6.12 -1.70 8.81
C GLN A 456 -4.75 -2.21 9.26
N VAL A 457 -3.68 -1.47 8.95
CA VAL A 457 -2.32 -1.78 9.40
C VAL A 457 -2.21 -1.64 10.92
N THR A 458 -2.68 -0.52 11.47
CA THR A 458 -2.59 -0.22 12.91
C THR A 458 -3.48 -1.11 13.75
N ARG A 459 -4.61 -1.57 13.21
CA ARG A 459 -5.53 -2.52 13.85
C ARG A 459 -4.85 -3.85 14.18
N GLN A 460 -3.98 -4.37 13.28
CA GLN A 460 -3.26 -5.62 13.53
C GLN A 460 -2.35 -5.51 14.76
N LEU A 461 -1.65 -4.37 14.92
CA LEU A 461 -0.85 -4.10 16.13
C LEU A 461 -1.71 -4.21 17.40
N SER A 462 -2.85 -3.54 17.40
CA SER A 462 -3.74 -3.51 18.57
C SER A 462 -4.35 -4.88 18.90
N ILE A 463 -4.69 -5.68 17.88
CA ILE A 463 -5.18 -7.06 18.08
C ILE A 463 -4.10 -7.91 18.74
N VAL A 464 -2.88 -7.90 18.20
CA VAL A 464 -1.75 -8.68 18.76
C VAL A 464 -1.51 -8.32 20.21
N ILE A 465 -1.42 -7.02 20.53
CA ILE A 465 -1.19 -6.53 21.89
C ILE A 465 -2.32 -6.97 22.82
N THR A 466 -3.58 -6.79 22.39
CA THR A 466 -4.74 -7.18 23.20
C THR A 466 -4.76 -8.67 23.49
N LEU A 467 -4.51 -9.51 22.49
CA LEU A 467 -4.46 -10.95 22.65
C LEU A 467 -3.33 -11.38 23.58
N ALA A 468 -2.13 -10.80 23.43
CA ALA A 468 -0.97 -11.09 24.26
C ALA A 468 -1.26 -10.73 25.73
N LEU A 469 -1.87 -9.59 26.00
CA LEU A 469 -2.24 -9.15 27.34
C LEU A 469 -3.32 -10.04 27.99
N VAL A 470 -4.31 -10.47 27.21
CA VAL A 470 -5.36 -11.39 27.72
C VAL A 470 -4.75 -12.73 28.11
N ILE A 471 -3.87 -13.30 27.25
CA ILE A 471 -3.21 -14.58 27.57
C ILE A 471 -2.22 -14.42 28.72
N SER A 472 -1.50 -13.28 28.81
CA SER A 472 -0.61 -12.95 29.94
C SER A 472 -1.39 -12.93 31.26
N LEU A 473 -2.57 -12.35 31.26
CA LEU A 473 -3.42 -12.34 32.46
C LEU A 473 -3.83 -13.76 32.89
N ILE A 474 -4.15 -14.62 31.93
CA ILE A 474 -4.46 -16.05 32.19
C ILE A 474 -3.22 -16.74 32.77
N GLU A 475 -2.06 -16.49 32.21
CA GLU A 475 -0.79 -17.06 32.67
C GLU A 475 -0.48 -16.61 34.09
N ALA A 476 -0.50 -15.29 34.36
CA ALA A 476 -0.13 -14.71 35.65
C ALA A 476 -1.02 -15.17 36.82
N PHE A 477 -2.30 -15.47 36.57
CA PHE A 477 -3.26 -15.89 37.62
C PHE A 477 -3.47 -17.39 37.76
N PHE A 478 -3.31 -18.16 36.69
CA PHE A 478 -3.70 -19.58 36.70
C PHE A 478 -2.50 -20.52 36.52
N ILE A 479 -1.45 -20.08 35.80
CA ILE A 479 -0.29 -20.92 35.49
C ILE A 479 0.86 -20.63 36.45
N LEU A 480 1.31 -19.36 36.50
CA LEU A 480 2.47 -18.93 37.26
C LEU A 480 2.37 -19.28 38.77
N PRO A 481 1.23 -18.98 39.49
CA PRO A 481 1.14 -19.28 40.91
C PRO A 481 1.20 -20.79 41.23
N ALA A 482 0.66 -21.63 40.33
CA ALA A 482 0.74 -23.09 40.48
C ALA A 482 2.15 -23.62 40.41
N HIS A 483 3.01 -23.01 39.59
CA HIS A 483 4.42 -23.38 39.47
C HIS A 483 5.26 -22.82 40.61
N LEU A 484 4.92 -21.65 41.16
CA LEU A 484 5.65 -21.03 42.27
C LEU A 484 5.24 -21.58 43.65
N ARG A 485 4.24 -22.44 43.77
CA ARG A 485 3.78 -23.00 45.07
C ARG A 485 4.84 -23.82 45.82
N HIS A 486 5.88 -24.27 45.14
CA HIS A 486 6.97 -25.06 45.69
C HIS A 486 8.20 -24.20 46.08
N VAL A 487 8.11 -22.88 45.98
CA VAL A 487 9.19 -22.00 46.37
C VAL A 487 9.23 -21.89 47.91
N GLU A 488 10.22 -22.52 48.52
CA GLU A 488 10.43 -22.49 49.98
C GLU A 488 11.41 -21.40 50.40
N PRO A 489 11.34 -20.88 51.66
CA PRO A 489 12.35 -20.00 52.20
C PRO A 489 13.75 -20.63 52.13
N ARG A 490 14.73 -19.90 51.63
CA ARG A 490 16.12 -20.39 51.55
C ARG A 490 16.88 -20.04 52.83
N GLU A 491 17.31 -21.05 53.54
CA GLU A 491 18.28 -20.98 54.62
C GLU A 491 19.68 -21.37 54.08
N ASN A 492 20.74 -20.62 54.44
CA ASN A 492 22.15 -20.92 54.11
C ASN A 492 22.54 -20.85 52.63
N LEU A 493 22.54 -19.63 52.06
CA LEU A 493 22.98 -19.37 50.68
C LEU A 493 24.49 -19.49 50.49
N LYS A 494 24.95 -20.18 49.44
CA LYS A 494 26.37 -20.35 49.08
C LYS A 494 26.61 -20.07 47.60
N GLY A 495 27.78 -19.59 47.21
CA GLY A 495 28.22 -19.43 45.84
C GLY A 495 27.47 -18.33 45.05
N LEU A 496 26.97 -18.63 43.86
CA LEU A 496 26.29 -17.69 42.99
C LEU A 496 25.01 -17.11 43.61
N ALA A 497 24.29 -17.91 44.39
CA ALA A 497 23.07 -17.44 45.06
C ALA A 497 23.34 -16.36 46.12
N LEU A 498 24.50 -16.44 46.81
CA LEU A 498 24.94 -15.42 47.72
C LEU A 498 25.32 -14.11 46.98
N LYS A 499 26.03 -14.23 45.84
CA LYS A 499 26.37 -13.06 45.01
C LYS A 499 25.11 -12.35 44.45
N GLN A 500 24.14 -13.13 43.98
CA GLN A 500 22.85 -12.60 43.50
C GLN A 500 22.13 -11.84 44.64
N GLN A 501 22.05 -12.42 45.82
CA GLN A 501 21.44 -11.72 46.97
C GLN A 501 22.20 -10.44 47.35
N GLN A 502 23.53 -10.44 47.28
CA GLN A 502 24.33 -9.25 47.51
C GLN A 502 24.06 -8.14 46.48
N ILE A 503 23.80 -8.49 45.20
CA ILE A 503 23.42 -7.54 44.18
C ILE A 503 22.02 -6.98 44.45
N ALA A 504 21.06 -7.84 44.76
CA ALA A 504 19.71 -7.42 45.14
C ALA A 504 19.72 -6.49 46.34
N HIS A 505 20.48 -6.83 47.42
CA HIS A 505 20.67 -5.96 48.59
C HIS A 505 21.30 -4.60 48.20
N LYS A 506 22.30 -4.56 47.33
CA LYS A 506 22.87 -3.29 46.87
C LYS A 506 21.86 -2.37 46.20
N ILE A 507 20.91 -2.92 45.45
CA ILE A 507 19.82 -2.15 44.82
C ILE A 507 18.92 -1.56 45.93
N VAL A 508 18.54 -2.37 46.90
CA VAL A 508 17.74 -1.94 48.05
C VAL A 508 18.51 -0.88 48.88
N ASP A 509 19.80 -1.12 49.17
CA ASP A 509 20.65 -0.17 49.84
C ASP A 509 20.78 1.17 49.07
N PHE A 510 20.87 1.12 47.76
CA PHE A 510 20.85 2.33 46.92
C PHE A 510 19.52 3.08 47.06
N ALA A 511 18.39 2.36 47.04
CA ALA A 511 17.07 2.96 47.23
C ALA A 511 16.96 3.64 48.60
N HIS A 512 17.40 2.98 49.68
CA HIS A 512 17.35 3.56 51.00
C HIS A 512 18.37 4.70 51.23
N ASN A 513 19.59 4.57 50.75
CA ASN A 513 20.66 5.49 51.08
C ASN A 513 20.76 6.70 50.11
N HIS A 514 20.37 6.55 48.88
CA HIS A 514 20.50 7.59 47.86
C HIS A 514 19.16 8.11 47.34
N TYR A 515 18.24 7.22 46.94
CA TYR A 515 16.94 7.61 46.39
C TYR A 515 16.01 8.22 47.44
N ARG A 516 15.87 7.59 48.62
CA ARG A 516 15.04 8.06 49.72
C ARG A 516 15.34 9.53 50.13
N PRO A 517 16.60 9.96 50.35
CA PRO A 517 16.87 11.36 50.69
C PRO A 517 16.52 12.36 49.59
N ILE A 518 16.61 11.93 48.32
CA ILE A 518 16.20 12.74 47.17
C ILE A 518 14.69 12.91 47.20
N LEU A 519 13.95 11.83 47.35
CA LEU A 519 12.49 11.81 47.42
C LEU A 519 11.96 12.68 48.57
N GLU A 520 12.54 12.54 49.77
CA GLU A 520 12.20 13.36 50.94
C GLU A 520 12.42 14.85 50.69
N ARG A 521 13.48 15.25 49.97
CA ARG A 521 13.74 16.63 49.56
C ARG A 521 12.71 17.12 48.54
N CYS A 522 12.35 16.26 47.57
CA CYS A 522 11.31 16.57 46.59
C CYS A 522 9.96 16.76 47.26
N LEU A 523 9.59 15.92 48.23
CA LEU A 523 8.36 16.04 48.99
C LEU A 523 8.34 17.30 49.88
N ALA A 524 9.48 17.61 50.53
CA ALA A 524 9.62 18.84 51.31
C ALA A 524 9.43 20.11 50.45
N ARG A 525 9.82 20.06 49.16
CA ARG A 525 9.66 21.14 48.21
C ARG A 525 8.65 20.80 47.12
N ARG A 526 7.52 20.18 47.49
CA ARG A 526 6.51 19.62 46.58
C ARG A 526 6.05 20.54 45.46
N TYR A 527 5.87 21.83 45.74
CA TYR A 527 5.44 22.80 44.70
C TYR A 527 6.53 23.08 43.68
N THR A 528 7.80 23.20 44.13
CA THR A 528 8.94 23.38 43.23
C THR A 528 9.12 22.16 42.33
N THR A 529 9.00 20.96 42.92
CA THR A 529 9.10 19.69 42.20
C THR A 529 7.99 19.60 41.16
N ALA A 530 6.72 19.90 41.52
CA ALA A 530 5.61 19.92 40.60
C ALA A 530 5.83 20.92 39.47
N MET A 531 6.32 22.13 39.77
CA MET A 531 6.60 23.16 38.76
C MET A 531 7.71 22.74 37.80
N VAL A 532 8.73 22.02 38.23
CA VAL A 532 9.79 21.49 37.35
C VAL A 532 9.20 20.49 36.35
N PHE A 533 8.36 19.57 36.80
CA PHE A 533 7.73 18.58 35.91
C PHE A 533 6.72 19.20 34.97
N VAL A 534 5.85 20.13 35.45
CA VAL A 534 4.92 20.87 34.60
C VAL A 534 5.69 21.72 33.59
N GLY A 535 6.77 22.38 34.01
CA GLY A 535 7.64 23.15 33.11
C GLY A 535 8.29 22.27 32.04
N GLY A 536 8.80 21.09 32.41
CA GLY A 536 9.33 20.10 31.46
C GLY A 536 8.30 19.66 30.47
N PHE A 537 7.07 19.38 30.91
CA PHE A 537 5.96 19.05 30.01
C PHE A 537 5.60 20.19 29.07
N MET A 538 5.51 21.42 29.59
CA MET A 538 5.24 22.61 28.74
C MET A 538 6.35 22.83 27.71
N ILE A 539 7.62 22.59 28.07
CA ILE A 539 8.74 22.65 27.14
C ILE A 539 8.58 21.56 26.06
N SER A 540 8.25 20.32 26.45
CA SER A 540 8.06 19.25 25.47
C SER A 540 6.94 19.53 24.50
N VAL A 541 5.81 20.06 24.97
CA VAL A 541 4.71 20.50 24.12
C VAL A 541 5.16 21.65 23.19
N GLY A 542 5.94 22.60 23.72
CA GLY A 542 6.51 23.70 22.92
C GLY A 542 7.43 23.20 21.83
N LEU A 543 8.35 22.28 22.14
CA LEU A 543 9.27 21.66 21.16
C LEU A 543 8.52 20.93 20.04
N PHE A 544 7.45 20.21 20.38
CA PHE A 544 6.61 19.55 19.40
C PHE A 544 5.81 20.56 18.56
N ALA A 545 5.16 21.51 19.20
CA ALA A 545 4.32 22.50 18.52
C ALA A 545 5.10 23.47 17.62
N THR A 546 6.38 23.72 17.92
CA THR A 546 7.27 24.57 17.11
C THR A 546 7.98 23.78 16.00
N GLY A 547 7.74 22.46 15.88
CA GLY A 547 8.35 21.62 14.84
C GLY A 547 9.82 21.26 15.05
N TRP A 548 10.38 21.51 16.26
CA TRP A 548 11.73 21.04 16.58
C TRP A 548 11.84 19.51 16.55
N VAL A 549 10.78 18.82 16.96
CA VAL A 549 10.63 17.38 16.72
C VAL A 549 9.76 17.21 15.49
N LYS A 550 10.36 16.78 14.39
CA LYS A 550 9.69 16.58 13.12
C LYS A 550 8.67 15.44 13.24
N PHE A 551 7.56 15.56 12.53
CA PHE A 551 6.55 14.52 12.45
C PHE A 551 6.34 14.10 10.99
N TYR A 552 6.38 12.79 10.74
CA TYR A 552 6.03 12.19 9.46
C TYR A 552 5.03 11.08 9.70
N PHE A 553 3.90 11.11 9.01
CA PHE A 553 2.80 10.17 9.25
C PHE A 553 3.27 8.71 9.14
N MET A 554 3.86 8.34 8.02
CA MET A 554 4.47 7.01 7.85
C MET A 554 6.00 7.10 7.88
N PRO A 555 6.68 6.20 8.59
CA PRO A 555 8.12 6.12 8.55
C PRO A 555 8.58 5.67 7.16
N GLN A 556 9.70 6.22 6.71
CA GLN A 556 10.34 5.73 5.49
C GLN A 556 11.14 4.47 5.81
N VAL A 557 10.82 3.40 5.12
CA VAL A 557 11.63 2.19 5.12
C VAL A 557 12.37 2.13 3.78
N GLU A 558 13.70 2.23 3.83
CA GLU A 558 14.52 2.15 2.62
C GLU A 558 14.36 0.79 1.96
N SER A 559 14.33 0.81 0.64
CA SER A 559 14.30 -0.36 -0.24
C SER A 559 15.70 -0.65 -0.77
N ASP A 560 15.96 -1.89 -1.13
CA ASP A 560 17.17 -2.25 -1.89
C ASP A 560 16.99 -2.00 -3.40
N GLN A 561 15.90 -1.32 -3.77
CA GLN A 561 15.64 -0.89 -5.14
C GLN A 561 15.37 0.62 -5.18
N ILE A 562 15.92 1.29 -6.18
CA ILE A 562 15.56 2.65 -6.55
C ILE A 562 14.65 2.56 -7.77
N TYR A 563 13.42 3.01 -7.62
CA TYR A 563 12.45 3.09 -8.70
C TYR A 563 12.44 4.51 -9.27
N ILE A 564 12.72 4.61 -10.56
CA ILE A 564 12.81 5.89 -11.26
C ILE A 564 11.73 5.88 -12.35
N SER A 565 10.89 6.92 -12.38
CA SER A 565 9.90 7.12 -13.42
C SER A 565 9.97 8.54 -13.94
N VAL A 566 10.11 8.67 -15.24
CA VAL A 566 10.04 9.94 -15.95
C VAL A 566 8.81 9.90 -16.84
N ASN A 567 7.85 10.75 -16.55
CA ASN A 567 6.65 10.93 -17.36
C ASN A 567 6.88 12.12 -18.31
N LEU A 568 6.66 11.89 -19.59
CA LEU A 568 6.77 12.90 -20.65
C LEU A 568 5.36 13.34 -21.07
N PRO A 569 5.22 14.53 -21.65
CA PRO A 569 3.94 15.00 -22.16
C PRO A 569 3.33 14.02 -23.16
N THR A 570 2.03 13.86 -23.07
CA THR A 570 1.30 13.01 -24.03
C THR A 570 1.52 13.52 -25.46
N GLY A 571 1.80 12.59 -26.37
CA GLY A 571 2.12 12.95 -27.76
C GLY A 571 3.61 13.12 -28.04
N THR A 572 4.47 13.02 -27.02
CA THR A 572 5.93 13.05 -27.20
C THR A 572 6.38 11.97 -28.21
N PRO A 573 7.30 12.27 -29.14
CA PRO A 573 7.87 11.25 -30.03
C PRO A 573 8.62 10.19 -29.24
N TYR A 574 8.55 8.91 -29.69
CA TYR A 574 9.24 7.81 -29.01
C TYR A 574 10.76 8.00 -28.90
N ASP A 575 11.36 8.65 -29.91
CA ASP A 575 12.81 8.92 -29.91
C ASP A 575 13.22 9.79 -28.72
N ARG A 576 12.33 10.69 -28.25
CA ARG A 576 12.58 11.49 -27.05
C ARG A 576 12.63 10.63 -25.78
N ALA A 577 11.75 9.64 -25.66
CA ALA A 577 11.80 8.68 -24.57
C ALA A 577 13.11 7.87 -24.57
N LEU A 578 13.65 7.54 -25.75
CA LEU A 578 14.95 6.88 -25.87
C LEU A 578 16.11 7.80 -25.48
N GLU A 579 16.05 9.10 -25.77
CA GLU A 579 17.04 10.08 -25.31
C GLU A 579 17.03 10.18 -23.77
N VAL A 580 15.85 10.26 -23.16
CA VAL A 580 15.70 10.25 -21.70
C VAL A 580 16.25 8.97 -21.11
N LEU A 581 15.96 7.81 -21.72
CA LEU A 581 16.51 6.53 -21.30
C LEU A 581 18.05 6.54 -21.33
N ALA A 582 18.64 7.07 -22.40
CA ALA A 582 20.10 7.19 -22.52
C ALA A 582 20.68 8.13 -21.44
N GLN A 583 19.98 9.21 -21.08
CA GLN A 583 20.37 10.10 -19.98
C GLN A 583 20.37 9.39 -18.64
N LEU A 584 19.33 8.60 -18.34
CA LEU A 584 19.25 7.78 -17.12
C LEU A 584 20.38 6.73 -17.07
N GLN A 585 20.67 6.06 -18.19
CA GLN A 585 21.74 5.07 -18.27
C GLN A 585 23.13 5.70 -18.09
N SER A 586 23.34 6.91 -18.60
CA SER A 586 24.59 7.64 -18.38
C SER A 586 24.79 8.02 -16.91
N ALA A 587 23.74 8.44 -16.23
CA ALA A 587 23.75 8.77 -14.80
C ALA A 587 24.04 7.52 -13.94
N GLU A 588 23.47 6.38 -14.28
CA GLU A 588 23.73 5.09 -13.62
C GLU A 588 25.20 4.69 -13.72
N GLN A 589 25.76 4.70 -14.93
CA GLN A 589 27.15 4.37 -15.16
C GLN A 589 28.11 5.33 -14.43
N GLN A 590 27.73 6.59 -14.31
CA GLN A 590 28.53 7.58 -13.60
C GLN A 590 28.47 7.36 -12.09
N LEU A 591 27.29 7.05 -11.54
CA LEU A 591 27.13 6.71 -10.13
C LEU A 591 27.99 5.50 -9.74
N GLU A 592 27.95 4.44 -10.53
CA GLU A 592 28.73 3.24 -10.29
C GLU A 592 30.23 3.51 -10.34
N LYS A 593 30.68 4.32 -11.29
CA LYS A 593 32.08 4.79 -11.35
C LYS A 593 32.49 5.54 -10.10
N GLU A 594 31.70 6.51 -9.64
CA GLU A 594 32.02 7.31 -8.46
C GLU A 594 32.16 6.42 -7.22
N VAL A 595 31.28 5.44 -7.05
CA VAL A 595 31.32 4.50 -5.92
C VAL A 595 32.58 3.63 -5.97
N ILE A 596 32.90 3.06 -7.12
CA ILE A 596 34.12 2.24 -7.31
C ILE A 596 35.38 3.07 -7.05
N GLU A 597 35.40 4.34 -7.49
CA GLU A 597 36.55 5.23 -7.24
C GLU A 597 36.70 5.60 -5.76
N GLN A 598 35.59 5.82 -5.05
CA GLN A 598 35.62 6.09 -3.61
C GLN A 598 36.11 4.87 -2.82
N ALA A 599 35.59 3.69 -3.14
CA ALA A 599 36.01 2.43 -2.54
C ALA A 599 37.50 2.14 -2.76
N SER A 600 38.00 2.43 -3.94
CA SER A 600 39.44 2.27 -4.26
C SER A 600 40.33 3.21 -3.42
N LYS A 601 39.81 4.37 -3.00
CA LYS A 601 40.52 5.33 -2.16
C LYS A 601 40.48 5.00 -0.68
N SER A 602 39.40 4.36 -0.20
CA SER A 602 39.23 3.94 1.21
C SER A 602 40.02 2.67 1.57
N GLY A 603 40.43 1.88 0.58
CA GLY A 603 41.18 0.64 0.77
C GLY A 603 40.33 -0.52 1.30
N GLU A 604 39.03 -0.31 1.45
CA GLU A 604 38.04 -1.34 1.75
C GLU A 604 37.49 -1.82 0.42
N GLY A 605 37.68 -3.10 0.12
CA GLY A 605 37.17 -3.69 -1.13
C GLY A 605 35.65 -3.64 -1.15
N SER A 606 35.08 -2.59 -1.71
CA SER A 606 33.64 -2.50 -1.89
C SER A 606 33.17 -3.35 -3.05
N GLY A 607 32.12 -4.11 -2.83
CA GLY A 607 31.32 -4.67 -3.89
C GLY A 607 30.74 -3.58 -4.81
N ALA A 608 30.27 -3.97 -5.98
CA ALA A 608 29.52 -3.07 -6.84
C ALA A 608 28.29 -2.54 -6.08
N LEU A 609 27.97 -1.25 -6.21
CA LEU A 609 26.76 -0.65 -5.63
C LEU A 609 25.49 -1.21 -6.29
N ILE A 610 25.56 -1.47 -7.60
CA ILE A 610 24.42 -1.86 -8.42
C ILE A 610 24.58 -3.34 -8.82
N GLU A 611 23.63 -4.16 -8.41
CA GLU A 611 23.54 -5.56 -8.82
C GLU A 611 22.84 -5.74 -10.16
N GLY A 612 21.98 -4.81 -10.53
CA GLY A 612 21.25 -4.89 -11.78
C GLY A 612 20.43 -3.64 -12.08
N TRP A 613 20.14 -3.50 -13.35
CA TRP A 613 19.50 -2.34 -13.94
C TRP A 613 18.44 -2.78 -14.95
N TYR A 614 17.17 -2.61 -14.58
CA TYR A 614 16.04 -2.83 -15.48
C TYR A 614 15.52 -1.52 -16.02
N THR A 615 15.24 -1.45 -17.31
CA THR A 615 14.63 -0.27 -17.94
C THR A 615 13.47 -0.64 -18.82
N ARG A 616 12.49 0.24 -18.89
CA ARG A 616 11.38 0.16 -19.80
C ARG A 616 11.03 1.55 -20.32
N SER A 617 11.06 1.72 -21.62
CA SER A 617 10.60 2.95 -22.27
C SER A 617 9.34 2.72 -23.07
N ARG A 618 8.43 3.65 -22.97
CA ARG A 618 7.26 3.86 -23.78
C ARG A 618 7.32 5.26 -24.39
N ARG A 619 6.35 5.62 -25.23
CA ARG A 619 6.30 6.93 -25.86
C ARG A 619 6.26 8.09 -24.84
N ASP A 620 5.48 7.93 -23.78
CA ASP A 620 5.17 8.94 -22.78
C ASP A 620 5.79 8.66 -21.40
N SER A 621 6.54 7.57 -21.25
CA SER A 621 7.13 7.23 -19.97
C SER A 621 8.41 6.40 -20.10
N VAL A 622 9.36 6.70 -19.23
CA VAL A 622 10.58 5.92 -19.05
C VAL A 622 10.65 5.49 -17.60
N VAL A 623 10.78 4.19 -17.37
CA VAL A 623 10.93 3.59 -16.04
C VAL A 623 12.29 2.92 -15.97
N ALA A 624 12.99 3.15 -14.87
CA ALA A 624 14.20 2.42 -14.53
C ALA A 624 14.08 1.88 -13.10
N ILE A 625 14.55 0.66 -12.88
CA ILE A 625 14.60 0.03 -11.56
C ILE A 625 16.03 -0.41 -11.34
N VAL A 626 16.69 0.21 -10.38
CA VAL A 626 18.05 -0.09 -9.96
C VAL A 626 17.99 -1.02 -8.78
N ARG A 627 18.60 -2.18 -8.86
CA ARG A 627 18.77 -3.07 -7.71
C ARG A 627 20.12 -2.78 -7.08
N LEU A 628 20.11 -2.39 -5.83
CA LEU A 628 21.32 -2.12 -5.05
C LEU A 628 21.85 -3.40 -4.41
N ALA A 629 23.14 -3.43 -4.13
CA ALA A 629 23.75 -4.45 -3.30
C ALA A 629 23.15 -4.46 -1.88
N PRO A 630 23.19 -5.59 -1.16
CA PRO A 630 22.67 -5.67 0.21
C PRO A 630 23.22 -4.57 1.13
N PRO A 631 22.42 -4.05 2.08
CA PRO A 631 22.82 -2.94 2.95
C PRO A 631 24.13 -3.16 3.71
N GLU A 632 24.42 -4.44 4.06
CA GLU A 632 25.63 -4.81 4.80
C GLU A 632 26.90 -4.75 3.95
N THR A 633 26.77 -4.67 2.62
CA THR A 633 27.89 -4.73 1.67
C THR A 633 28.15 -3.41 0.94
N ARG A 634 27.31 -2.39 1.17
CA ARG A 634 27.41 -1.09 0.49
C ARG A 634 27.68 0.03 1.49
N ASP A 635 28.47 1.03 1.07
CA ASP A 635 28.79 2.19 1.91
C ASP A 635 27.71 3.28 1.85
N LEU A 636 26.94 3.34 0.75
CA LEU A 636 25.87 4.32 0.55
C LEU A 636 24.50 3.72 0.92
N SER A 637 23.71 4.49 1.65
CA SER A 637 22.30 4.19 1.85
C SER A 637 21.52 4.29 0.53
N ALA A 638 20.33 3.68 0.46
CA ALA A 638 19.49 3.80 -0.73
C ALA A 638 19.07 5.25 -1.00
N ARG A 639 18.89 6.03 0.06
CA ARG A 639 18.59 7.46 -0.02
C ARG A 639 19.74 8.24 -0.65
N GLU A 640 20.95 8.11 -0.13
CA GLU A 640 22.12 8.83 -0.64
C GLU A 640 22.39 8.45 -2.10
N ALA A 641 22.26 7.18 -2.46
CA ALA A 641 22.38 6.70 -3.84
C ALA A 641 21.30 7.33 -4.74
N ALA A 642 20.05 7.41 -4.28
CA ALA A 642 18.95 7.99 -5.04
C ALA A 642 19.09 9.51 -5.21
N GLU A 643 19.50 10.23 -4.17
CA GLU A 643 19.77 11.67 -4.21
C GLU A 643 20.94 11.96 -5.18
N ARG A 644 22.03 11.20 -5.07
CA ARG A 644 23.18 11.35 -5.99
C ARG A 644 22.83 10.99 -7.44
N PHE A 645 22.04 9.93 -7.63
CA PHE A 645 21.54 9.58 -8.95
C PHE A 645 20.71 10.71 -9.56
N ARG A 646 19.82 11.32 -8.78
CA ARG A 646 19.00 12.46 -9.23
C ARG A 646 19.85 13.66 -9.66
N GLU A 647 20.92 13.97 -8.92
CA GLU A 647 21.87 15.02 -9.29
C GLU A 647 22.56 14.71 -10.62
N LEU A 648 22.99 13.45 -10.82
CA LEU A 648 23.66 13.01 -12.03
C LEU A 648 22.75 12.97 -13.26
N VAL A 649 21.48 12.65 -13.08
CA VAL A 649 20.47 12.75 -14.15
C VAL A 649 20.32 14.18 -14.63
N GLY A 650 20.40 15.16 -13.73
CA GLY A 650 20.20 16.56 -14.07
C GLY A 650 18.77 16.90 -14.48
N GLU A 651 18.62 18.00 -15.19
CA GLU A 651 17.31 18.49 -15.63
C GLU A 651 16.83 17.76 -16.91
N ILE A 652 15.56 17.44 -16.96
CA ILE A 652 14.81 17.01 -18.15
C ILE A 652 13.69 18.04 -18.32
N PRO A 653 13.95 19.11 -19.09
CA PRO A 653 13.08 20.30 -19.08
C PRO A 653 11.64 20.06 -19.55
N ASP A 654 11.44 19.06 -20.39
CA ASP A 654 10.14 18.65 -20.95
C ASP A 654 9.47 17.53 -20.17
N ALA A 655 10.05 17.05 -19.07
CA ALA A 655 9.38 16.04 -18.25
C ALA A 655 8.21 16.65 -17.44
N ASP A 656 7.08 15.99 -17.50
CA ASP A 656 5.93 16.32 -16.65
C ASP A 656 6.21 15.96 -15.20
N GLU A 657 6.92 14.86 -14.98
CA GLU A 657 7.27 14.38 -13.66
C GLU A 657 8.53 13.53 -13.70
N ILE A 658 9.42 13.76 -12.76
CA ILE A 658 10.53 12.87 -12.45
C ILE A 658 10.32 12.39 -11.02
N LYS A 659 10.16 11.09 -10.87
CA LYS A 659 9.98 10.43 -9.59
C LYS A 659 11.15 9.51 -9.33
N VAL A 660 11.82 9.69 -8.20
CA VAL A 660 12.87 8.81 -7.73
C VAL A 660 12.45 8.29 -6.35
N ASN A 661 12.04 7.06 -6.29
CA ASN A 661 11.60 6.41 -5.06
C ASN A 661 12.61 5.35 -4.62
N TYR A 662 13.09 5.48 -3.40
CA TYR A 662 14.03 4.56 -2.74
C TYR A 662 13.43 3.89 -1.50
N THR A 663 12.12 4.04 -1.30
CA THR A 663 11.42 3.47 -0.15
C THR A 663 10.47 2.37 -0.57
N LEU A 664 10.17 1.44 0.33
CA LEU A 664 9.21 0.36 0.08
C LEU A 664 7.79 0.89 -0.17
N ASN A 665 7.46 2.03 0.44
CA ASN A 665 6.21 2.73 0.20
C ASN A 665 6.47 3.97 -0.63
N ASP A 666 5.59 4.24 -1.61
CA ASP A 666 5.67 5.46 -2.40
C ASP A 666 5.19 6.67 -1.59
N ASN A 667 6.09 7.23 -0.81
CA ASN A 667 5.86 8.38 0.04
C ASN A 667 6.62 9.62 -0.48
N THR A 668 6.43 9.97 -1.74
CA THR A 668 6.98 11.23 -2.26
C THR A 668 6.29 12.39 -1.54
N PRO A 669 7.02 13.22 -0.78
CA PRO A 669 6.42 14.33 -0.07
C PRO A 669 5.75 15.29 -1.04
N SER A 670 4.50 15.57 -0.84
CA SER A 670 3.74 16.47 -1.72
C SER A 670 2.68 17.24 -0.95
N VAL A 671 2.39 18.43 -1.44
CA VAL A 671 1.22 19.21 -1.00
C VAL A 671 0.19 19.15 -2.11
N THR A 672 -1.02 18.71 -1.77
CA THR A 672 -2.11 18.50 -2.73
C THR A 672 -3.35 19.25 -2.31
N PHE A 673 -3.89 20.04 -3.24
CA PHE A 673 -5.16 20.74 -3.09
C PHE A 673 -6.15 20.30 -4.16
N LEU A 674 -7.39 20.11 -3.77
CA LEU A 674 -8.52 19.82 -4.65
C LEU A 674 -9.37 21.06 -4.78
N LEU A 675 -9.36 21.67 -5.96
CA LEU A 675 -10.21 22.80 -6.32
C LEU A 675 -11.52 22.26 -6.87
N GLN A 676 -12.64 22.65 -6.28
CA GLN A 676 -13.96 22.16 -6.64
C GLN A 676 -14.88 23.31 -7.07
N HIS A 677 -15.40 23.22 -8.31
CA HIS A 677 -16.34 24.19 -8.88
C HIS A 677 -17.04 23.59 -10.10
N ASN A 678 -18.26 24.05 -10.42
CA ASN A 678 -18.99 23.54 -11.58
C ASN A 678 -18.48 24.09 -12.92
N ASP A 679 -17.94 25.30 -12.92
CA ASP A 679 -17.40 25.92 -14.12
C ASP A 679 -15.92 25.61 -14.29
N MET A 680 -15.58 24.98 -15.42
CA MET A 680 -14.21 24.57 -15.75
C MET A 680 -13.28 25.76 -15.98
N THR A 681 -13.80 26.88 -16.50
CA THR A 681 -13.00 28.08 -16.74
C THR A 681 -12.53 28.69 -15.43
N THR A 682 -13.40 28.69 -14.41
CA THR A 682 -13.08 29.14 -13.06
C THR A 682 -12.05 28.22 -12.42
N LEU A 683 -12.20 26.88 -12.56
CA LEU A 683 -11.23 25.91 -12.06
C LEU A 683 -9.85 26.08 -12.69
N LYS A 684 -9.79 26.27 -14.02
CA LYS A 684 -8.51 26.47 -14.74
C LYS A 684 -7.79 27.72 -14.20
N ARG A 685 -8.47 28.86 -14.10
CA ARG A 685 -7.89 30.11 -13.59
C ARG A 685 -7.44 30.01 -12.12
N ALA A 686 -8.26 29.35 -11.29
CA ALA A 686 -7.92 29.14 -9.88
C ALA A 686 -6.71 28.21 -9.74
N SER A 687 -6.66 27.14 -10.56
CA SER A 687 -5.51 26.23 -10.63
C SER A 687 -4.22 26.95 -11.04
N GLU A 688 -4.27 27.75 -12.10
CA GLU A 688 -3.11 28.52 -12.57
C GLU A 688 -2.56 29.45 -11.48
N GLN A 689 -3.46 30.15 -10.74
CA GLN A 689 -3.03 31.03 -9.65
C GLN A 689 -2.41 30.26 -8.48
N LEU A 690 -3.00 29.12 -8.11
CA LEU A 690 -2.44 28.27 -7.05
C LEU A 690 -1.09 27.67 -7.47
N GLN A 691 -0.95 27.22 -8.71
CA GLN A 691 0.33 26.73 -9.24
C GLN A 691 1.41 27.82 -9.19
N LEU A 692 1.11 29.04 -9.66
CA LEU A 692 2.05 30.16 -9.60
C LEU A 692 2.46 30.51 -8.16
N HIS A 693 1.52 30.44 -7.22
CA HIS A 693 1.81 30.67 -5.81
C HIS A 693 2.74 29.58 -5.24
N LEU A 694 2.45 28.31 -5.52
CA LEU A 694 3.26 27.18 -5.09
C LEU A 694 4.67 27.21 -5.69
N GLN A 695 4.83 27.65 -6.95
CA GLN A 695 6.13 27.83 -7.61
C GLN A 695 6.99 28.92 -6.94
N GLY A 696 6.40 29.81 -6.15
CA GLY A 696 7.11 30.83 -5.38
C GLY A 696 7.91 30.27 -4.17
N TYR A 697 7.69 29.03 -3.77
CA TYR A 697 8.41 28.39 -2.68
C TYR A 697 9.66 27.65 -3.22
N GLU A 698 10.84 27.96 -2.71
CA GLU A 698 12.10 27.30 -3.12
C GLU A 698 12.09 25.79 -2.87
N ALA A 699 11.38 25.35 -1.84
CA ALA A 699 11.24 23.94 -1.47
C ALA A 699 10.16 23.21 -2.28
N ALA A 700 9.44 23.89 -3.19
CA ALA A 700 8.41 23.27 -4.03
C ALA A 700 8.94 23.06 -5.46
N PHE A 701 8.75 21.87 -5.97
CA PHE A 701 9.17 21.49 -7.31
C PHE A 701 8.10 20.62 -7.99
N PHE A 702 8.12 20.51 -9.31
CA PHE A 702 7.11 19.80 -10.09
C PHE A 702 5.67 20.19 -9.71
N VAL A 703 5.42 21.50 -9.67
CA VAL A 703 4.09 22.04 -9.45
C VAL A 703 3.23 21.81 -10.68
N ARG A 704 2.14 21.09 -10.51
CA ARG A 704 1.25 20.69 -11.60
C ARG A 704 -0.20 20.58 -11.17
N ASP A 705 -1.08 20.56 -12.16
CA ASP A 705 -2.46 20.10 -11.96
C ASP A 705 -2.72 18.83 -12.77
N ASP A 706 -3.89 18.24 -12.57
CA ASP A 706 -4.33 17.04 -13.29
C ASP A 706 -5.03 17.35 -14.63
N GLN A 707 -5.07 18.64 -15.03
CA GLN A 707 -5.57 19.09 -16.32
C GLN A 707 -4.47 19.19 -17.39
N ARG A 708 -3.26 18.73 -17.08
CA ARG A 708 -2.09 18.84 -17.96
C ARG A 708 -2.27 18.17 -19.29
N GLY A 709 -1.69 18.80 -20.27
CA GLY A 709 -1.63 18.39 -21.65
C GLY A 709 -2.87 18.80 -22.42
N GLU A 710 -2.96 20.08 -22.75
CA GLU A 710 -3.84 20.49 -23.83
C GLU A 710 -3.35 19.81 -25.10
N LEU A 711 -3.98 18.64 -25.42
CA LEU A 711 -3.77 18.06 -26.73
C LEU A 711 -4.40 19.00 -27.75
N SER A 712 -3.63 19.37 -28.75
CA SER A 712 -4.19 20.04 -29.91
C SER A 712 -5.23 19.13 -30.53
N GLU A 713 -6.47 19.54 -30.53
CA GLU A 713 -7.61 18.81 -31.08
C GLU A 713 -8.08 19.46 -32.39
N LEU A 714 -8.37 18.65 -33.40
CA LEU A 714 -8.92 19.13 -34.64
C LEU A 714 -10.44 18.94 -34.62
N HIS A 715 -11.17 20.05 -34.62
CA HIS A 715 -12.62 20.07 -34.69
C HIS A 715 -13.08 20.11 -36.13
N PHE A 716 -13.93 19.17 -36.50
CA PHE A 716 -14.53 19.08 -37.81
C PHE A 716 -15.97 19.58 -37.77
N GLN A 717 -16.30 20.62 -38.57
CA GLN A 717 -17.66 21.10 -38.75
C GLN A 717 -18.08 20.94 -40.21
N LEU A 718 -19.23 20.30 -40.42
CA LEU A 718 -19.78 20.17 -41.79
C LEU A 718 -20.12 21.56 -42.37
N LYS A 719 -19.65 21.78 -43.58
CA LYS A 719 -20.01 23.00 -44.36
C LYS A 719 -21.46 22.95 -44.78
N PRO A 720 -22.14 24.13 -44.84
CA PRO A 720 -23.46 24.22 -45.41
C PRO A 720 -23.46 23.69 -46.86
N GLY A 721 -24.18 22.65 -47.11
CA GLY A 721 -24.25 22.02 -48.43
C GLY A 721 -23.53 20.64 -48.54
N ALA A 722 -22.71 20.26 -47.56
CA ALA A 722 -22.13 18.91 -47.52
C ALA A 722 -23.20 17.81 -47.47
N GLU A 723 -24.30 18.07 -46.78
CA GLU A 723 -25.48 17.16 -46.74
C GLU A 723 -26.12 16.96 -48.11
N LYS A 724 -26.09 17.97 -48.97
CA LYS A 724 -26.59 17.86 -50.36
C LYS A 724 -25.75 16.92 -51.22
N LEU A 725 -24.52 16.70 -50.81
CA LEU A 725 -23.60 15.71 -51.42
C LEU A 725 -23.75 14.32 -50.78
N GLY A 726 -24.69 14.16 -49.84
CA GLY A 726 -24.96 12.91 -49.14
C GLY A 726 -23.95 12.61 -48.00
N VAL A 727 -23.14 13.60 -47.62
CA VAL A 727 -22.18 13.43 -46.51
C VAL A 727 -22.84 13.87 -45.23
N SER A 728 -23.15 12.92 -44.32
CA SER A 728 -23.61 13.22 -42.99
C SER A 728 -22.42 13.39 -42.02
N LEU A 729 -22.66 14.02 -40.88
CA LEU A 729 -21.63 14.15 -39.83
C LEU A 729 -21.12 12.76 -39.37
N ALA A 730 -22.01 11.78 -39.20
CA ALA A 730 -21.64 10.41 -38.85
C ALA A 730 -20.74 9.76 -39.92
N ALA A 731 -21.06 9.95 -41.22
CA ALA A 731 -20.23 9.41 -42.29
C ALA A 731 -18.86 10.10 -42.38
N LEU A 732 -18.79 11.40 -42.11
CA LEU A 732 -17.52 12.13 -41.99
C LEU A 732 -16.68 11.58 -40.82
N SER A 733 -17.26 11.53 -39.62
CA SER A 733 -16.59 11.05 -38.40
C SER A 733 -16.09 9.61 -38.59
N GLN A 734 -16.92 8.72 -39.14
CA GLN A 734 -16.52 7.33 -39.39
C GLN A 734 -15.34 7.25 -40.35
N GLN A 735 -15.35 7.99 -41.46
CA GLN A 735 -14.25 7.95 -42.43
C GLN A 735 -12.94 8.55 -41.88
N VAL A 736 -13.02 9.63 -41.10
CA VAL A 736 -11.85 10.21 -40.45
C VAL A 736 -11.29 9.22 -39.41
N ARG A 737 -12.16 8.60 -38.61
CA ARG A 737 -11.76 7.58 -37.64
C ARG A 737 -11.08 6.39 -38.32
N GLN A 738 -11.69 5.84 -39.36
CA GLN A 738 -11.13 4.74 -40.16
C GLN A 738 -9.76 5.09 -40.72
N ALA A 739 -9.55 6.36 -41.11
CA ALA A 739 -8.30 6.81 -41.71
C ALA A 739 -7.17 6.92 -40.69
N TYR A 740 -7.43 7.50 -39.54
CA TYR A 740 -6.38 7.85 -38.56
C TYR A 740 -6.26 6.88 -37.38
N TYR A 741 -7.36 6.39 -36.85
CA TYR A 741 -7.38 5.38 -35.78
C TYR A 741 -7.40 3.96 -36.35
N GLY A 742 -8.20 3.73 -37.37
CA GLY A 742 -8.50 2.40 -37.90
C GLY A 742 -9.81 1.83 -37.38
N GLU A 743 -10.04 0.57 -37.68
CA GLU A 743 -11.24 -0.15 -37.28
C GLU A 743 -10.88 -1.59 -36.86
N GLU A 744 -11.27 -2.00 -35.68
CA GLU A 744 -11.18 -3.40 -35.24
C GLU A 744 -12.24 -4.21 -36.02
N VAL A 745 -11.78 -5.07 -36.90
CA VAL A 745 -12.65 -5.86 -37.72
C VAL A 745 -13.00 -7.23 -37.14
N GLN A 746 -12.12 -7.76 -36.30
CA GLN A 746 -12.26 -9.08 -35.70
C GLN A 746 -11.37 -9.25 -34.50
N ARG A 747 -11.69 -10.19 -33.60
CA ARG A 747 -10.80 -10.76 -32.59
C ARG A 747 -10.59 -12.24 -32.89
N LEU A 748 -9.34 -12.65 -32.87
CA LEU A 748 -8.93 -14.03 -33.09
C LEU A 748 -8.61 -14.69 -31.74
N PRO A 749 -9.30 -15.75 -31.34
CA PRO A 749 -8.89 -16.54 -30.19
C PRO A 749 -7.64 -17.33 -30.58
N ARG A 750 -6.49 -16.90 -30.07
CA ARG A 750 -5.21 -17.62 -30.20
C ARG A 750 -4.83 -18.26 -28.87
N GLU A 751 -3.79 -19.07 -28.88
CA GLU A 751 -3.33 -19.86 -27.75
C GLU A 751 -3.12 -19.03 -26.46
N TYR A 752 -2.61 -17.81 -26.61
CA TYR A 752 -2.28 -16.92 -25.47
C TYR A 752 -3.30 -15.82 -25.20
N GLY A 753 -4.43 -15.83 -25.89
CA GLY A 753 -5.51 -14.86 -25.71
C GLY A 753 -6.08 -14.34 -27.04
N ASP A 754 -6.95 -13.37 -26.91
CA ASP A 754 -7.59 -12.75 -28.08
C ASP A 754 -6.65 -11.73 -28.74
N VAL A 755 -6.37 -11.96 -30.03
CA VAL A 755 -5.56 -11.06 -30.86
C VAL A 755 -6.49 -10.17 -31.68
N ARG A 756 -6.30 -8.86 -31.59
CA ARG A 756 -7.10 -7.90 -32.37
C ARG A 756 -6.65 -7.88 -33.83
N VAL A 757 -7.63 -7.81 -34.75
CA VAL A 757 -7.39 -7.59 -36.16
C VAL A 757 -7.78 -6.16 -36.50
N MET A 758 -6.78 -5.31 -36.73
CA MET A 758 -6.95 -3.90 -37.00
C MET A 758 -6.81 -3.60 -38.47
N LEU A 759 -7.83 -2.99 -39.04
CA LEU A 759 -7.81 -2.47 -40.40
C LEU A 759 -7.52 -0.97 -40.35
N ARG A 760 -6.46 -0.50 -41.03
CA ARG A 760 -6.04 0.90 -40.96
C ARG A 760 -5.16 1.30 -42.15
N TYR A 761 -4.93 2.61 -42.34
CA TYR A 761 -3.91 3.07 -43.28
C TYR A 761 -2.50 2.91 -42.70
N PRO A 762 -1.46 2.82 -43.58
CA PRO A 762 -0.08 2.72 -43.13
C PRO A 762 0.32 3.91 -42.22
N LEU A 763 1.22 3.65 -41.27
CA LEU A 763 1.64 4.63 -40.26
C LEU A 763 2.15 5.93 -40.88
N ASN A 764 2.94 5.86 -41.96
CA ASN A 764 3.47 7.01 -42.68
C ASN A 764 2.40 7.92 -43.27
N ALA A 765 1.22 7.37 -43.64
CA ALA A 765 0.08 8.13 -44.14
C ALA A 765 -0.72 8.83 -43.01
N ARG A 766 -0.54 8.40 -41.77
CA ARG A 766 -1.26 8.91 -40.57
C ARG A 766 -0.45 9.87 -39.70
N GLN A 767 0.86 9.95 -39.91
CA GLN A 767 1.78 10.76 -39.05
C GLN A 767 1.89 12.24 -39.50
N GLN A 768 1.35 12.61 -40.64
CA GLN A 768 1.54 13.97 -41.16
C GLN A 768 0.20 14.72 -41.15
N LEU A 769 0.15 15.89 -40.52
CA LEU A 769 -0.99 16.79 -40.56
C LEU A 769 -1.37 17.18 -42.03
N ALA A 770 -0.35 17.26 -42.89
CA ALA A 770 -0.54 17.52 -44.31
C ALA A 770 -1.42 16.46 -45.01
N SER A 771 -1.46 15.22 -44.50
CA SER A 771 -2.31 14.16 -45.07
C SER A 771 -3.81 14.48 -44.95
N LEU A 772 -4.23 15.33 -44.02
CA LEU A 772 -5.62 15.83 -43.90
C LEU A 772 -6.00 16.73 -45.06
N ASN A 773 -5.06 17.47 -45.65
CA ASN A 773 -5.33 18.33 -46.79
C ASN A 773 -5.67 17.51 -48.04
N ASP A 774 -5.02 16.35 -48.17
CA ASP A 774 -5.20 15.42 -49.30
C ASP A 774 -6.26 14.35 -49.01
N PHE A 775 -6.84 14.34 -47.81
CA PHE A 775 -7.83 13.35 -47.42
C PHE A 775 -9.14 13.53 -48.18
N MET A 776 -9.60 12.44 -48.77
CA MET A 776 -10.78 12.42 -49.60
C MET A 776 -11.93 11.71 -48.88
N ILE A 777 -13.03 12.44 -48.71
CA ILE A 777 -14.30 11.91 -48.21
C ILE A 777 -15.05 11.25 -49.37
N ARG A 778 -15.52 10.04 -49.14
CA ARG A 778 -16.35 9.32 -50.13
C ARG A 778 -17.82 9.56 -49.84
N THR A 779 -18.51 9.95 -50.87
CA THR A 779 -19.96 10.13 -50.88
C THR A 779 -20.68 8.80 -51.12
N PRO A 780 -21.97 8.64 -50.76
CA PRO A 780 -22.71 7.38 -50.95
C PRO A 780 -22.82 6.95 -52.44
N ASP A 781 -22.73 7.89 -53.37
CA ASP A 781 -22.71 7.63 -54.81
C ASP A 781 -21.32 7.27 -55.38
N GLY A 782 -20.32 7.13 -54.47
CA GLY A 782 -18.97 6.65 -54.81
C GLY A 782 -17.99 7.73 -55.29
N ARG A 783 -18.37 9.00 -55.31
CA ARG A 783 -17.44 10.12 -55.63
C ARG A 783 -16.51 10.40 -54.46
N SER A 784 -15.29 10.82 -54.77
CA SER A 784 -14.32 11.28 -53.80
C SER A 784 -14.23 12.79 -53.80
N ILE A 785 -14.40 13.42 -52.62
CA ILE A 785 -14.43 14.87 -52.48
C ILE A 785 -13.39 15.25 -51.39
N PRO A 786 -12.55 16.29 -51.61
CA PRO A 786 -11.60 16.71 -50.59
C PRO A 786 -12.29 17.06 -49.28
N LEU A 787 -11.70 16.65 -48.16
CA LEU A 787 -12.21 16.93 -46.80
C LEU A 787 -12.53 18.41 -46.62
N GLN A 788 -11.62 19.29 -47.04
CA GLN A 788 -11.76 20.74 -46.95
C GLN A 788 -12.99 21.29 -47.73
N SER A 789 -13.53 20.54 -48.72
CA SER A 789 -14.71 20.94 -49.46
C SER A 789 -16.01 20.64 -48.69
N VAL A 790 -15.98 19.70 -47.74
CA VAL A 790 -17.15 19.24 -46.97
C VAL A 790 -17.13 19.63 -45.51
N ALA A 791 -15.95 19.93 -44.95
CA ALA A 791 -15.79 20.30 -43.56
C ALA A 791 -14.81 21.45 -43.38
N ASP A 792 -15.08 22.29 -42.39
CA ASP A 792 -14.13 23.22 -41.83
C ASP A 792 -13.35 22.50 -40.71
N VAL A 793 -12.04 22.67 -40.69
CA VAL A 793 -11.16 22.09 -39.71
C VAL A 793 -10.54 23.20 -38.88
N THR A 794 -10.86 23.27 -37.62
CA THR A 794 -10.33 24.26 -36.69
C THR A 794 -9.47 23.57 -35.60
N LEU A 795 -8.36 24.21 -35.24
CA LEU A 795 -7.53 23.74 -34.12
C LEU A 795 -8.20 24.20 -32.83
N GLY A 796 -8.40 23.30 -31.94
CA GLY A 796 -8.90 23.52 -30.59
C GLY A 796 -7.98 22.87 -29.56
N GLU A 797 -8.30 23.05 -28.30
CA GLU A 797 -7.65 22.42 -27.16
C GLU A 797 -8.59 21.38 -26.57
N SER A 798 -8.10 20.19 -26.32
CA SER A 798 -8.85 19.11 -25.65
C SER A 798 -8.40 18.93 -24.24
N VAL A 799 -9.35 18.77 -23.34
CA VAL A 799 -9.08 18.35 -21.96
C VAL A 799 -8.83 16.84 -21.98
N GLN A 800 -7.67 16.41 -21.50
CA GLN A 800 -7.32 14.97 -21.51
C GLN A 800 -8.10 14.17 -20.45
N ARG A 801 -8.42 14.83 -19.35
CA ARG A 801 -9.05 14.22 -18.19
C ARG A 801 -10.04 15.18 -17.54
N ILE A 802 -11.20 14.67 -17.16
CA ILE A 802 -12.14 15.37 -16.31
C ILE A 802 -12.31 14.54 -15.04
N SER A 803 -11.87 15.09 -13.93
CA SER A 803 -12.02 14.49 -12.60
C SER A 803 -13.24 15.07 -11.90
N ARG A 804 -13.96 14.21 -11.16
CA ARG A 804 -15.13 14.62 -10.36
C ARG A 804 -15.06 13.99 -8.98
N ARG A 805 -15.62 14.68 -7.99
CA ARG A 805 -15.77 14.18 -6.63
C ARG A 805 -17.17 14.54 -6.13
N ASN A 806 -17.90 13.52 -5.68
CA ASN A 806 -19.28 13.68 -5.18
C ASN A 806 -20.17 14.51 -6.14
N GLY A 807 -20.14 14.21 -7.44
CA GLY A 807 -20.95 14.85 -8.45
C GLY A 807 -20.45 16.21 -8.94
N GLN A 808 -19.37 16.76 -8.40
CA GLN A 808 -18.82 18.07 -8.82
C GLN A 808 -17.45 17.88 -9.50
N ARG A 809 -17.14 18.71 -10.47
CA ARG A 809 -15.83 18.73 -11.11
C ARG A 809 -14.76 19.20 -10.14
N VAL A 810 -13.62 18.54 -10.16
CA VAL A 810 -12.45 18.88 -9.35
C VAL A 810 -11.21 18.99 -10.21
N VAL A 811 -10.32 19.89 -9.83
CA VAL A 811 -8.95 19.98 -10.35
C VAL A 811 -8.01 19.78 -9.18
N ARG A 812 -7.13 18.80 -9.33
CA ARG A 812 -6.09 18.50 -8.34
C ARG A 812 -4.84 19.28 -8.68
N VAL A 813 -4.43 20.19 -7.80
CA VAL A 813 -3.15 20.89 -7.88
C VAL A 813 -2.19 20.23 -6.90
N GLN A 814 -1.05 19.79 -7.36
CA GLN A 814 -0.03 19.10 -6.58
C GLN A 814 1.34 19.72 -6.81
N ALA A 815 2.09 19.88 -5.73
CA ALA A 815 3.50 20.21 -5.74
C ALA A 815 4.27 19.13 -4.99
N ASN A 816 5.35 18.62 -5.57
CA ASN A 816 6.32 17.86 -4.80
C ASN A 816 7.12 18.86 -3.99
N VAL A 817 7.39 18.59 -2.73
CA VAL A 817 8.06 19.51 -1.83
C VAL A 817 9.13 18.78 -1.03
N ASP A 818 10.11 19.53 -0.55
CA ASP A 818 11.03 18.99 0.43
C ASP A 818 10.26 18.54 1.67
N ARG A 819 10.60 17.38 2.20
CA ARG A 819 9.85 16.72 3.25
C ARG A 819 9.62 17.60 4.48
N ASP A 820 10.64 18.35 4.84
CA ASP A 820 10.60 19.24 6.00
C ASP A 820 9.70 20.46 5.80
N ALA A 821 9.45 20.83 4.57
CA ALA A 821 8.65 22.00 4.19
C ALA A 821 7.15 21.68 3.97
N VAL A 822 6.75 20.39 3.94
CA VAL A 822 5.34 19.99 3.66
C VAL A 822 4.36 20.73 4.56
N ASN A 823 4.55 20.67 5.87
CA ASN A 823 3.63 21.26 6.84
C ASN A 823 3.66 22.81 6.82
N GLU A 824 4.84 23.38 6.60
CA GLU A 824 5.01 24.85 6.53
C GLU A 824 4.30 25.41 5.30
N ILE A 825 4.57 24.83 4.13
CA ILE A 825 3.96 25.28 2.86
C ILE A 825 2.45 25.04 2.90
N SER A 826 2.00 23.86 3.32
CA SER A 826 0.57 23.54 3.39
C SER A 826 -0.17 24.55 4.28
N LYS A 827 0.37 24.84 5.47
CA LYS A 827 -0.23 25.80 6.40
C LYS A 827 -0.20 27.23 5.86
N ALA A 828 0.91 27.66 5.27
CA ALA A 828 1.00 29.00 4.69
C ALA A 828 0.01 29.21 3.55
N VAL A 829 -0.18 28.19 2.69
CA VAL A 829 -1.16 28.25 1.61
C VAL A 829 -2.59 28.28 2.16
N ASP A 830 -2.89 27.45 3.17
CA ASP A 830 -4.22 27.38 3.79
C ASP A 830 -4.60 28.68 4.52
N ASP A 831 -3.66 29.26 5.30
CA ASP A 831 -3.94 30.41 6.13
C ASP A 831 -3.92 31.73 5.33
N ASP A 832 -3.01 31.86 4.37
CA ASP A 832 -2.77 33.14 3.70
C ASP A 832 -3.36 33.19 2.27
N PHE A 833 -3.20 32.14 1.47
CA PHE A 833 -3.53 32.20 0.04
C PHE A 833 -4.94 31.69 -0.29
N ILE A 834 -5.38 30.57 0.29
CA ILE A 834 -6.72 29.99 0.01
C ILE A 834 -7.86 30.99 0.32
N PRO A 835 -7.86 31.77 1.42
CA PRO A 835 -8.87 32.77 1.64
C PRO A 835 -8.95 33.85 0.55
N GLN A 836 -7.79 34.23 0.00
CA GLN A 836 -7.71 35.21 -1.10
C GLN A 836 -8.26 34.62 -2.40
N LEU A 837 -7.89 33.35 -2.68
CA LEU A 837 -8.35 32.60 -3.85
C LEU A 837 -9.89 32.44 -3.83
N LYS A 838 -10.46 32.03 -2.69
CA LYS A 838 -11.92 31.93 -2.50
C LYS A 838 -12.65 33.26 -2.65
N ALA A 839 -12.04 34.36 -2.19
CA ALA A 839 -12.61 35.70 -2.34
C ALA A 839 -12.63 36.16 -3.82
N GLN A 840 -11.62 35.74 -4.59
CA GLN A 840 -11.51 36.05 -6.03
C GLN A 840 -12.46 35.22 -6.90
N PHE A 841 -12.70 33.96 -6.51
CA PHE A 841 -13.53 33.00 -7.23
C PHE A 841 -14.73 32.56 -6.37
N PRO A 842 -15.86 33.28 -6.41
CA PRO A 842 -17.04 32.94 -5.63
C PRO A 842 -17.58 31.56 -5.97
N GLY A 843 -17.85 30.76 -4.95
CA GLY A 843 -18.31 29.37 -5.10
C GLY A 843 -17.19 28.34 -5.25
N LEU A 844 -15.91 28.74 -5.26
CA LEU A 844 -14.79 27.83 -5.25
C LEU A 844 -14.64 27.20 -3.86
N GLU A 845 -14.66 25.89 -3.81
CA GLU A 845 -14.26 25.11 -2.65
C GLU A 845 -12.85 24.59 -2.84
N VAL A 846 -12.05 24.67 -1.79
CA VAL A 846 -10.68 24.15 -1.76
C VAL A 846 -10.58 23.18 -0.61
N LEU A 847 -10.22 21.94 -0.92
CA LEU A 847 -10.04 20.86 0.04
C LEU A 847 -8.57 20.41 -0.02
N ARG A 848 -8.07 19.91 1.09
CA ARG A 848 -6.81 19.17 1.08
C ARG A 848 -7.03 17.84 0.38
N GLY A 849 -6.02 17.31 -0.28
CA GLY A 849 -6.07 16.02 -0.96
C GLY A 849 -4.85 15.16 -0.69
N GLY A 850 -4.87 13.95 -1.21
CA GLY A 850 -3.76 13.01 -1.06
C GLY A 850 -3.54 12.54 0.38
N SER A 851 -2.27 12.34 0.75
CA SER A 851 -1.92 11.84 2.10
C SER A 851 -2.36 12.77 3.22
N GLN A 852 -2.37 14.07 3.00
CA GLN A 852 -2.77 15.06 4.01
C GLN A 852 -4.25 14.95 4.39
N GLU A 853 -5.12 14.65 3.44
CA GLU A 853 -6.55 14.41 3.72
C GLU A 853 -6.72 13.18 4.61
N SER A 854 -6.05 12.08 4.26
CA SER A 854 -6.09 10.85 5.05
C SER A 854 -5.52 11.04 6.46
N GLU A 855 -4.44 11.82 6.59
CA GLU A 855 -3.86 12.18 7.88
C GLU A 855 -4.83 13.00 8.75
N ASP A 856 -5.47 14.02 8.20
CA ASP A 856 -6.42 14.88 8.90
C ASP A 856 -7.66 14.08 9.36
N GLU A 857 -8.20 13.21 8.48
CA GLU A 857 -9.31 12.32 8.82
C GLU A 857 -8.91 11.36 9.94
N PHE A 858 -7.73 10.73 9.82
CA PHE A 858 -7.19 9.80 10.80
C PHE A 858 -7.00 10.45 12.18
N PHE A 859 -6.34 11.63 12.26
CA PHE A 859 -6.11 12.30 13.53
C PHE A 859 -7.38 12.83 14.17
N SER A 860 -8.35 13.27 13.38
CA SER A 860 -9.67 13.68 13.87
C SER A 860 -10.41 12.51 14.52
N GLU A 861 -10.44 11.36 13.86
CA GLU A 861 -11.12 10.17 14.36
C GLU A 861 -10.42 9.57 15.58
N ILE A 862 -9.09 9.41 15.53
CA ILE A 862 -8.31 8.85 16.64
C ILE A 862 -8.39 9.75 17.89
N GLY A 863 -8.40 11.07 17.71
CA GLY A 863 -8.57 12.03 18.80
C GLY A 863 -9.90 11.89 19.53
N ALA A 864 -10.99 11.71 18.77
CA ALA A 864 -12.31 11.43 19.34
C ALA A 864 -12.33 10.10 20.11
N LEU A 865 -11.76 9.05 19.53
CA LEU A 865 -11.68 7.72 20.14
C LEU A 865 -10.82 7.73 21.42
N TYR A 866 -9.69 8.46 21.44
CA TYR A 866 -8.88 8.61 22.66
C TYR A 866 -9.62 9.38 23.75
N THR A 867 -10.44 10.35 23.42
CA THR A 867 -11.28 11.05 24.40
C THR A 867 -12.22 10.05 25.10
N VAL A 868 -12.85 9.16 24.36
CA VAL A 868 -13.68 8.07 24.91
C VAL A 868 -12.83 7.11 25.75
N ALA A 869 -11.68 6.69 25.24
CA ALA A 869 -10.77 5.76 25.93
C ALA A 869 -10.31 6.33 27.28
N LEU A 870 -9.90 7.60 27.33
CA LEU A 870 -9.53 8.27 28.59
C LEU A 870 -10.68 8.30 29.59
N PHE A 871 -11.91 8.52 29.14
CA PHE A 871 -13.08 8.44 30.00
C PHE A 871 -13.30 7.01 30.55
N VAL A 872 -13.15 6.00 29.72
CA VAL A 872 -13.28 4.59 30.13
C VAL A 872 -12.16 4.20 31.12
N ILE A 873 -10.91 4.63 30.87
CA ILE A 873 -9.78 4.44 31.80
C ILE A 873 -10.11 5.12 33.15
N TYR A 874 -10.57 6.37 33.12
CA TYR A 874 -11.03 7.06 34.34
C TYR A 874 -12.09 6.26 35.08
N ALA A 875 -13.11 5.79 34.38
CA ALA A 875 -14.21 5.01 34.98
C ALA A 875 -13.72 3.69 35.59
N LEU A 876 -12.84 2.95 34.89
CA LEU A 876 -12.25 1.72 35.39
C LEU A 876 -11.47 1.95 36.69
N ILE A 877 -10.61 2.98 36.71
CA ILE A 877 -9.84 3.34 37.90
C ILE A 877 -10.76 3.82 39.02
N ALA A 878 -11.80 4.61 38.72
CA ALA A 878 -12.79 5.07 39.70
C ALA A 878 -13.54 3.88 40.36
N ILE A 879 -13.90 2.88 39.59
CA ILE A 879 -14.52 1.64 40.11
C ILE A 879 -13.51 0.85 40.95
N ALA A 880 -12.24 0.76 40.47
CA ALA A 880 -11.19 0.06 41.17
C ALA A 880 -10.96 0.65 42.57
N PHE A 881 -10.89 1.96 42.71
CA PHE A 881 -10.58 2.65 43.93
C PHE A 881 -11.79 3.14 44.73
N LYS A 882 -12.99 3.05 44.15
CA LYS A 882 -14.25 3.62 44.70
C LYS A 882 -14.07 5.11 45.05
N SER A 883 -13.40 5.85 44.19
CA SER A 883 -13.07 7.26 44.37
C SER A 883 -13.14 8.00 43.02
N TYR A 884 -13.63 9.24 43.03
CA TYR A 884 -13.65 10.11 41.83
C TYR A 884 -12.38 10.95 41.68
N SER A 885 -11.62 11.18 42.75
CA SER A 885 -10.42 12.04 42.71
C SER A 885 -9.14 11.26 42.42
N LEU A 886 -9.04 10.02 42.87
CA LEU A 886 -7.84 9.20 42.65
C LEU A 886 -7.56 8.88 41.20
N PRO A 887 -8.54 8.62 40.33
CA PRO A 887 -8.28 8.42 38.91
C PRO A 887 -7.63 9.63 38.27
N LEU A 888 -8.06 10.84 38.61
CA LEU A 888 -7.46 12.07 38.09
C LEU A 888 -5.98 12.16 38.49
N LEU A 889 -5.67 11.83 39.74
CA LEU A 889 -4.30 11.80 40.24
C LEU A 889 -3.43 10.77 39.47
N ILE A 890 -3.92 9.53 39.31
CA ILE A 890 -3.20 8.47 38.58
C ILE A 890 -2.99 8.87 37.12
N MET A 891 -4.00 9.43 36.45
CA MET A 891 -3.93 9.84 35.06
C MET A 891 -3.00 11.06 34.83
N THR A 892 -2.64 11.83 35.85
CA THR A 892 -1.66 12.93 35.72
C THR A 892 -0.27 12.43 35.29
N ALA A 893 -0.01 11.14 35.36
CA ALA A 893 1.23 10.55 34.88
C ALA A 893 1.30 10.38 33.35
N ILE A 894 0.17 10.31 32.65
CA ILE A 894 0.12 10.12 31.18
C ILE A 894 0.91 11.21 30.44
N PRO A 895 0.79 12.53 30.75
CA PRO A 895 1.60 13.57 30.13
C PRO A 895 3.11 13.36 30.22
N PHE A 896 3.60 12.65 31.24
CA PHE A 896 5.03 12.40 31.39
C PHE A 896 5.54 11.32 30.43
N GLY A 897 4.69 10.38 30.03
CA GLY A 897 4.99 9.44 28.95
C GLY A 897 5.21 10.19 27.62
N PHE A 898 4.33 11.14 27.31
CA PHE A 898 4.50 12.02 26.15
C PHE A 898 5.78 12.87 26.24
N MET A 899 6.05 13.49 27.39
CA MET A 899 7.25 14.27 27.63
C MET A 899 8.51 13.42 27.38
N GLY A 900 8.54 12.20 27.92
CA GLY A 900 9.65 11.27 27.72
C GLY A 900 9.85 10.89 26.26
N ALA A 901 8.77 10.67 25.51
CA ALA A 901 8.83 10.37 24.09
C ALA A 901 9.43 11.54 23.29
N ILE A 902 8.98 12.78 23.53
CA ILE A 902 9.51 13.97 22.84
C ILE A 902 11.00 14.14 23.11
N PHE A 903 11.43 14.07 24.38
CA PHE A 903 12.87 14.18 24.71
C PHE A 903 13.69 13.02 24.16
N GLY A 904 13.12 11.81 24.11
CA GLY A 904 13.78 10.65 23.51
C GLY A 904 13.99 10.84 22.02
N HIS A 905 12.97 11.26 21.27
CA HIS A 905 13.09 11.55 19.83
C HIS A 905 14.10 12.66 19.56
N LEU A 906 14.08 13.72 20.38
CA LEU A 906 15.06 14.81 20.27
C LEU A 906 16.50 14.35 20.56
N LEU A 907 16.68 13.47 21.56
CA LEU A 907 18.01 12.98 21.94
C LEU A 907 18.65 12.09 20.87
N PHE A 908 17.84 11.29 20.19
CA PHE A 908 18.27 10.36 19.13
C PHE A 908 18.16 10.95 17.73
N ASP A 909 17.71 12.20 17.60
CA ASP A 909 17.46 12.89 16.33
C ASP A 909 16.55 12.06 15.40
N LEU A 910 15.51 11.46 15.98
CA LEU A 910 14.53 10.65 15.26
C LEU A 910 13.24 11.44 15.08
N PRO A 911 12.66 11.45 13.88
CA PRO A 911 11.35 12.05 13.69
C PRO A 911 10.27 11.20 14.37
N MET A 912 9.20 11.85 14.82
CA MET A 912 8.01 11.14 15.25
C MET A 912 7.25 10.61 14.04
N ALA A 913 6.64 9.46 14.21
CA ALA A 913 5.79 8.82 13.20
C ALA A 913 4.54 8.25 13.85
N LEU A 914 3.63 7.69 13.04
CA LEU A 914 2.44 7.01 13.52
C LEU A 914 2.78 5.96 14.61
N PHE A 915 3.85 5.20 14.42
CA PHE A 915 4.32 4.21 15.39
C PHE A 915 4.81 4.82 16.70
N SER A 916 5.26 6.08 16.72
CA SER A 916 5.61 6.79 17.95
C SER A 916 4.38 7.00 18.85
N TYR A 917 3.21 7.23 18.27
CA TYR A 917 1.96 7.33 19.03
C TYR A 917 1.56 6.00 19.66
N PHE A 918 1.84 4.86 19.00
CA PHE A 918 1.71 3.54 19.64
C PHE A 918 2.63 3.41 20.85
N GLY A 919 3.88 3.83 20.71
CA GLY A 919 4.84 3.84 21.81
C GLY A 919 4.38 4.74 22.98
N ILE A 920 3.82 5.91 22.70
CA ILE A 920 3.23 6.81 23.68
C ILE A 920 2.02 6.16 24.36
N GLY A 921 1.14 5.50 23.59
CA GLY A 921 0.00 4.74 24.12
C GLY A 921 0.43 3.61 25.03
N ALA A 922 1.47 2.85 24.63
CA ALA A 922 2.10 1.81 25.46
C ALA A 922 2.67 2.39 26.76
N ALA A 923 3.47 3.47 26.66
CA ALA A 923 4.05 4.15 27.81
C ALA A 923 2.94 4.68 28.75
N ALA A 924 1.87 5.26 28.21
CA ALA A 924 0.74 5.73 29.00
C ALA A 924 0.07 4.58 29.77
N GLY A 925 -0.12 3.42 29.12
CA GLY A 925 -0.66 2.22 29.73
C GLY A 925 0.19 1.72 30.90
N VAL A 926 1.51 1.59 30.70
CA VAL A 926 2.48 1.15 31.71
C VAL A 926 2.57 2.14 32.87
N VAL A 927 2.67 3.44 32.58
CA VAL A 927 2.75 4.48 33.63
C VAL A 927 1.47 4.52 34.48
N VAL A 928 0.30 4.31 33.88
CA VAL A 928 -0.96 4.20 34.65
C VAL A 928 -0.95 2.94 35.51
N ASN A 929 -0.42 1.82 35.02
CA ASN A 929 -0.26 0.57 35.79
C ASN A 929 0.62 0.78 37.01
N ASP A 930 1.84 1.32 36.84
CA ASP A 930 2.78 1.57 37.93
C ASP A 930 2.20 2.50 38.96
N ASN A 931 1.54 3.59 38.52
CA ASN A 931 0.88 4.51 39.45
C ASN A 931 -0.30 3.87 40.19
N LEU A 932 -1.03 2.97 39.53
CA LEU A 932 -2.14 2.27 40.16
C LEU A 932 -1.64 1.37 41.30
N VAL A 933 -0.57 0.63 41.08
CA VAL A 933 0.06 -0.22 42.09
C VAL A 933 0.62 0.64 43.25
N LEU A 934 1.35 1.72 42.92
CA LEU A 934 1.93 2.63 43.90
C LEU A 934 0.86 3.29 44.81
N VAL A 935 -0.21 3.80 44.19
CA VAL A 935 -1.33 4.45 44.91
C VAL A 935 -2.09 3.44 45.78
N ASP A 936 -2.27 2.20 45.34
CA ASP A 936 -2.89 1.13 46.14
C ASP A 936 -2.04 0.80 47.38
N TYR A 937 -0.73 0.72 47.20
CA TYR A 937 0.21 0.47 48.31
C TYR A 937 0.23 1.63 49.31
N ILE A 938 0.28 2.89 48.82
CA ILE A 938 0.22 4.09 49.70
C ILE A 938 -1.05 4.04 50.54
N ARG A 939 -2.22 3.75 49.97
CA ARG A 939 -3.47 3.68 50.70
C ARG A 939 -3.50 2.58 51.77
N ARG A 940 -2.90 1.43 51.47
CA ARG A 940 -2.77 0.36 52.47
C ARG A 940 -1.93 0.83 53.64
N ARG A 941 -0.81 1.51 53.39
CA ARG A 941 0.04 2.04 54.43
C ARG A 941 -0.58 3.14 55.25
N GLU A 942 -1.39 4.00 54.63
CA GLU A 942 -2.20 4.97 55.37
C GLU A 942 -3.24 4.29 56.27
N GLN A 943 -3.86 3.19 55.84
CA GLN A 943 -4.79 2.39 56.61
C GLN A 943 -4.07 1.69 57.80
N ASP A 944 -2.81 1.33 57.64
CA ASP A 944 -1.94 0.79 58.70
C ASP A 944 -1.49 1.86 59.70
N GLY A 945 -1.87 3.15 59.48
CA GLY A 945 -1.65 4.25 60.44
C GLY A 945 -0.43 5.13 60.14
N LEU A 946 0.24 4.96 58.99
CA LEU A 946 1.32 5.89 58.59
C LEU A 946 0.75 7.24 58.15
N SER A 947 1.53 8.31 58.39
CA SER A 947 1.18 9.63 57.82
C SER A 947 1.32 9.61 56.30
N SER A 948 0.53 10.39 55.53
CA SER A 948 0.59 10.40 54.09
C SER A 948 2.00 10.65 53.50
N PRO A 949 2.83 11.57 54.01
CA PRO A 949 4.23 11.69 53.54
C PRO A 949 5.08 10.45 53.77
N ASP A 950 4.94 9.83 54.96
CA ASP A 950 5.70 8.64 55.34
C ASP A 950 5.21 7.42 54.52
N ALA A 951 3.91 7.32 54.26
CA ALA A 951 3.36 6.28 53.44
C ALA A 951 3.85 6.38 51.96
N VAL A 952 3.98 7.61 51.45
CA VAL A 952 4.57 7.84 50.11
C VAL A 952 6.03 7.45 50.02
N VAL A 953 6.82 7.84 51.05
CA VAL A 953 8.25 7.47 51.09
C VAL A 953 8.42 5.95 51.26
N ASP A 954 7.62 5.33 52.11
CA ASP A 954 7.65 3.87 52.33
C ASP A 954 7.24 3.10 51.02
N ALA A 955 6.21 3.55 50.35
CA ALA A 955 5.75 2.96 49.10
C ALA A 955 6.75 3.10 47.94
N ALA A 956 7.47 4.21 47.89
CA ALA A 956 8.39 4.49 46.79
C ALA A 956 9.78 3.87 47.00
N VAL A 957 10.14 3.52 48.27
CA VAL A 957 11.44 2.94 48.60
C VAL A 957 11.38 1.43 48.73
N ASN A 958 10.29 0.88 49.22
CA ASN A 958 10.05 -0.55 49.42
C ASN A 958 9.22 -1.15 48.29
#